data_4cf563fc983b69fb235576aab2429b71
#
_entry.id   4cf563fc983b69fb235576aab2429b71
#
_cell.length_a   1.000
_cell.length_b   1.000
_cell.length_c   1.000
_cell.angle_alpha   90.00
_cell.angle_beta   90.00
_cell.angle_gamma   90.00
#
_symmetry.space_group_name_H-M   'P 1'
#
loop_
_entity.id
_entity.type
_entity.pdbx_description
1 polymer ?
#
loop_
_entity_poly.entity_id
_entity_poly.type
_entity_poly.pdbx_seq_one_letter_code
_entity_poly.pdbx_strand_id
1 'polypeptide(L)'
;RFEENVTSFFPDTKDSQNSINVFENLKIKDKIIIMLSGKDGMADADSLIEAAETIKQDLQQQAEGTLIKEIFSKVDENLINSAGDFVYDNLPLFLSDEDYQRLDTLLTDENIAALMQKNYSNLISPAGFALKDYLMRDPLGLGSQTLKHLQDFQLESNYELINEHIFSQDGSTLLMFITPVFNTGSTGKNDKLIRLIENELQKAEKEHPQLVAEYFGGPSVGVYNARQIKKDTLVTSSIALIIIIVFISLVFKHKKSIPLIITPVLFGALFALCLIYFIKGGISAIAVGAGSAVMGIALSYSIHMLAHQNHVSSVQQLIKEIAYPLTVGSFTTIGAFFSLLFTSSNLLRDFGLFASLALIGTTLFCLVYLPHFLKGQAHVKQGAVLRFIEKLNAYPYEKNKGLVGGILVLTIICLFTSQNVRFNEDMMSLNYEPAHLKQAENKLTELFDKQEKTVLFVSTGKDMGDATGQYAETNRLLSQLKEEGKIKDYASAGQFLIPEEVQEVRLKQWHNYWTPEKKAWLRKTIRTEAARYHFREHAFEPFFQWLDRPFQPLDYQNEITTQLLNEWQTSADSLTMLITQVRMNEADKEAVYPLFQQKEKVVIFDRGYFANQWVSAVNQDFYLILYISSFLIFFALWISYGRIELTLMSFLPMLVSWII
;
A
#
# COMPACT_ATOMS: atom_id res chain seq x y z
N ARG A 1 19.99 2.24 10.81
CA ARG A 1 18.54 2.49 10.84
C ARG A 1 17.84 1.26 10.30
N PHE A 2 16.86 0.71 11.01
CA PHE A 2 16.02 -0.37 10.49
C PHE A 2 14.84 0.25 9.74
N GLU A 3 14.61 -0.23 8.52
CA GLU A 3 13.51 0.18 7.68
C GLU A 3 12.42 -0.89 7.73
N GLU A 4 11.20 -0.47 8.03
CA GLU A 4 10.02 -1.36 8.15
C GLU A 4 9.04 -1.15 6.99
N ASN A 5 9.52 -0.56 5.86
CA ASN A 5 8.66 -0.18 4.76
C ASN A 5 8.27 -1.40 3.89
N VAL A 6 6.97 -1.63 3.75
CA VAL A 6 6.42 -2.71 2.92
C VAL A 6 6.70 -2.48 1.42
N THR A 7 6.93 -1.22 1.01
CA THR A 7 7.27 -0.91 -0.38
C THR A 7 8.63 -1.45 -0.82
N SER A 8 9.50 -1.82 0.13
CA SER A 8 10.78 -2.49 -0.16
C SER A 8 10.65 -3.86 -0.83
N PHE A 9 9.44 -4.43 -0.87
CA PHE A 9 9.16 -5.68 -1.60
C PHE A 9 8.98 -5.46 -3.10
N PHE A 10 8.63 -4.23 -3.54
CA PHE A 10 8.40 -3.96 -4.96
C PHE A 10 9.70 -3.97 -5.77
N PRO A 11 9.63 -4.45 -7.04
CA PRO A 11 10.79 -4.43 -7.93
C PRO A 11 11.26 -3.01 -8.22
N ASP A 12 12.56 -2.80 -8.31
CA ASP A 12 13.18 -1.50 -8.61
C ASP A 12 13.26 -1.27 -10.13
N THR A 13 12.09 -1.17 -10.78
CA THR A 13 11.96 -0.78 -12.19
C THR A 13 11.42 0.65 -12.29
N LYS A 14 11.64 1.34 -13.44
CA LYS A 14 11.13 2.71 -13.62
C LYS A 14 9.61 2.79 -13.46
N ASP A 15 8.88 1.83 -13.99
CA ASP A 15 7.42 1.77 -13.88
C ASP A 15 6.98 1.47 -12.44
N SER A 16 7.74 0.62 -11.73
CA SER A 16 7.49 0.35 -10.32
C SER A 16 7.81 1.56 -9.44
N GLN A 17 8.87 2.33 -9.73
CA GLN A 17 9.20 3.55 -8.97
C GLN A 17 8.10 4.60 -9.06
N ASN A 18 7.55 4.85 -10.26
CA ASN A 18 6.41 5.75 -10.41
C ASN A 18 5.19 5.24 -9.64
N SER A 19 4.92 3.95 -9.74
CA SER A 19 3.81 3.30 -9.03
C SER A 19 4.03 3.30 -7.51
N ILE A 20 5.25 3.08 -7.04
CA ILE A 20 5.62 3.18 -5.62
C ILE A 20 5.45 4.61 -5.11
N ASN A 21 5.94 5.61 -5.85
CA ASN A 21 5.79 7.02 -5.48
C ASN A 21 4.32 7.42 -5.38
N VAL A 22 3.51 7.00 -6.36
CA VAL A 22 2.05 7.20 -6.31
C VAL A 22 1.45 6.46 -5.12
N PHE A 23 1.79 5.20 -4.92
CA PHE A 23 1.30 4.39 -3.79
C PHE A 23 1.66 5.00 -2.44
N GLU A 24 2.91 5.42 -2.23
CA GLU A 24 3.35 5.99 -0.96
C GLU A 24 2.61 7.29 -0.61
N ASN A 25 2.19 8.04 -1.61
CA ASN A 25 1.55 9.35 -1.44
C ASN A 25 0.01 9.32 -1.55
N LEU A 26 -0.60 8.18 -1.88
CA LEU A 26 -2.06 8.04 -1.88
C LEU A 26 -2.63 8.11 -0.46
N LYS A 27 -3.34 9.18 -0.13
CA LYS A 27 -3.95 9.41 1.20
C LYS A 27 -5.02 8.37 1.56
N ILE A 28 -5.73 7.84 0.57
CA ILE A 28 -6.86 6.91 0.76
C ILE A 28 -6.43 5.61 1.47
N LYS A 29 -5.20 5.13 1.22
CA LYS A 29 -4.66 3.91 1.84
C LYS A 29 -4.32 4.06 3.32
N ASP A 30 -4.10 5.29 3.76
CA ASP A 30 -3.64 5.57 5.12
C ASP A 30 -4.79 5.81 6.10
N LYS A 31 -6.05 5.75 5.63
CA LYS A 31 -7.22 5.91 6.49
C LYS A 31 -7.49 4.66 7.33
N ILE A 32 -7.97 4.89 8.56
CA ILE A 32 -8.52 3.88 9.45
C ILE A 32 -10.02 4.15 9.54
N ILE A 33 -10.83 3.14 9.28
CA ILE A 33 -12.28 3.21 9.34
C ILE A 33 -12.72 2.55 10.63
N ILE A 34 -13.46 3.27 11.47
CA ILE A 34 -14.14 2.74 12.64
C ILE A 34 -15.59 2.49 12.24
N MET A 35 -16.11 1.33 12.59
CA MET A 35 -17.45 0.87 12.35
C MET A 35 -18.14 0.63 13.69
N LEU A 36 -19.21 1.38 13.96
CA LEU A 36 -20.01 1.22 15.15
C LEU A 36 -21.37 0.64 14.78
N SER A 37 -21.75 -0.48 15.37
CA SER A 37 -23.04 -1.14 15.12
C SER A 37 -23.63 -1.70 16.41
N GLY A 38 -24.93 -2.02 16.39
CA GLY A 38 -25.59 -2.66 17.52
C GLY A 38 -25.40 -4.17 17.50
N LYS A 39 -25.30 -4.80 18.67
CA LYS A 39 -25.43 -6.25 18.80
C LYS A 39 -26.84 -6.66 18.37
N ASP A 40 -26.93 -7.58 17.41
CA ASP A 40 -28.20 -8.10 16.90
C ASP A 40 -29.18 -7.02 16.39
N GLY A 41 -28.66 -5.87 15.95
CA GLY A 41 -29.47 -4.75 15.47
C GLY A 41 -30.18 -3.95 16.58
N MET A 42 -29.77 -4.08 17.83
CA MET A 42 -30.46 -3.49 18.98
C MET A 42 -30.08 -2.02 19.27
N ALA A 43 -29.03 -1.46 18.67
CA ALA A 43 -28.68 -0.05 18.86
C ALA A 43 -29.43 0.82 17.85
N ASP A 44 -30.04 1.91 18.33
CA ASP A 44 -30.62 2.94 17.49
C ASP A 44 -29.54 3.91 16.96
N ALA A 45 -29.87 4.68 15.95
CA ALA A 45 -28.95 5.64 15.35
C ALA A 45 -28.44 6.68 16.34
N ASP A 46 -29.30 7.15 17.26
CA ASP A 46 -28.91 8.18 18.24
C ASP A 46 -27.87 7.65 19.23
N SER A 47 -28.02 6.40 19.69
CA SER A 47 -27.03 5.76 20.57
C SER A 47 -25.68 5.54 19.87
N LEU A 48 -25.68 5.19 18.56
CA LEU A 48 -24.45 5.06 17.78
C LEU A 48 -23.77 6.41 17.58
N ILE A 49 -24.55 7.47 17.37
CA ILE A 49 -24.04 8.84 17.21
C ILE A 49 -23.41 9.32 18.53
N GLU A 50 -24.08 9.12 19.68
CA GLU A 50 -23.54 9.49 20.99
C GLU A 50 -22.20 8.81 21.26
N ALA A 51 -22.11 7.50 20.99
CA ALA A 51 -20.88 6.75 21.14
C ALA A 51 -19.78 7.26 20.18
N ALA A 52 -20.11 7.54 18.92
CA ALA A 52 -19.18 8.08 17.93
C ALA A 52 -18.61 9.45 18.34
N GLU A 53 -19.45 10.37 18.81
CA GLU A 53 -19.01 11.69 19.25
C GLU A 53 -18.14 11.60 20.50
N THR A 54 -18.44 10.68 21.44
CA THR A 54 -17.60 10.43 22.63
C THR A 54 -16.22 9.90 22.21
N ILE A 55 -16.17 8.87 21.36
CA ILE A 55 -14.91 8.31 20.85
C ILE A 55 -14.10 9.39 20.12
N LYS A 56 -14.75 10.18 19.28
CA LYS A 56 -14.11 11.28 18.55
C LYS A 56 -13.48 12.29 19.50
N GLN A 57 -14.22 12.74 20.49
CA GLN A 57 -13.74 13.73 21.47
C GLN A 57 -12.54 13.20 22.26
N ASP A 58 -12.59 11.95 22.72
CA ASP A 58 -11.51 11.31 23.47
C ASP A 58 -10.24 11.14 22.61
N LEU A 59 -10.40 10.71 21.35
CA LEU A 59 -9.30 10.58 20.41
C LEU A 59 -8.70 11.94 20.03
N GLN A 60 -9.52 12.96 19.83
CA GLN A 60 -9.04 14.32 19.54
C GLN A 60 -8.24 14.87 20.71
N GLN A 61 -8.75 14.77 21.92
CA GLN A 61 -8.07 15.28 23.10
C GLN A 61 -6.70 14.63 23.33
N GLN A 62 -6.56 13.34 22.99
CA GLN A 62 -5.33 12.58 23.27
C GLN A 62 -4.31 12.59 22.12
N ALA A 63 -4.75 12.77 20.88
CA ALA A 63 -3.89 12.47 19.73
C ALA A 63 -3.97 13.47 18.55
N GLU A 64 -4.86 14.46 18.56
CA GLU A 64 -4.97 15.43 17.47
C GLU A 64 -3.67 16.21 17.28
N GLY A 65 -3.25 16.38 16.04
CA GLY A 65 -1.99 17.04 15.66
C GLY A 65 -0.72 16.23 15.94
N THR A 66 -0.78 15.16 16.74
CA THR A 66 0.38 14.32 17.08
C THR A 66 0.38 12.97 16.39
N LEU A 67 -0.72 12.23 16.47
CA LEU A 67 -0.92 10.91 15.85
C LEU A 67 -2.07 10.93 14.83
N ILE A 68 -3.08 11.78 15.08
CA ILE A 68 -4.27 11.93 14.24
C ILE A 68 -4.19 13.30 13.57
N LYS A 69 -4.34 13.32 12.26
CA LYS A 69 -4.42 14.53 11.44
C LYS A 69 -5.86 15.04 11.38
N GLU A 70 -6.81 14.12 11.22
CA GLU A 70 -8.21 14.45 11.02
C GLU A 70 -9.08 13.25 11.41
N ILE A 71 -10.26 13.53 12.00
CA ILE A 71 -11.33 12.55 12.22
C ILE A 71 -12.56 13.05 11.49
N PHE A 72 -12.99 12.30 10.48
CA PHE A 72 -14.17 12.58 9.70
C PHE A 72 -15.30 11.61 10.10
N SER A 73 -16.33 12.09 10.78
CA SER A 73 -17.49 11.32 11.23
C SER A 73 -18.80 11.94 10.81
N LYS A 74 -18.75 13.24 10.42
CA LYS A 74 -19.92 14.07 10.17
C LYS A 74 -19.70 14.92 8.92
N VAL A 75 -20.68 14.98 8.07
CA VAL A 75 -20.69 15.87 6.89
C VAL A 75 -21.16 17.25 7.34
N ASP A 76 -20.34 18.26 7.14
CA ASP A 76 -20.70 19.63 7.49
C ASP A 76 -21.71 20.20 6.48
N GLU A 77 -22.91 20.56 6.94
CA GLU A 77 -23.90 21.26 6.10
C GLU A 77 -23.32 22.52 5.45
N ASN A 78 -22.41 23.23 6.16
CA ASN A 78 -21.74 24.39 5.61
C ASN A 78 -20.89 24.03 4.39
N LEU A 79 -20.26 22.84 4.38
CA LEU A 79 -19.46 22.39 3.22
C LEU A 79 -20.35 22.13 2.01
N ILE A 80 -21.54 21.51 2.20
CA ILE A 80 -22.50 21.27 1.12
C ILE A 80 -23.01 22.61 0.56
N ASN A 81 -23.38 23.54 1.44
CA ASN A 81 -23.82 24.88 1.05
C ASN A 81 -22.70 25.66 0.34
N SER A 82 -21.47 25.60 0.87
CA SER A 82 -20.31 26.25 0.27
C SER A 82 -19.96 25.66 -1.10
N ALA A 83 -20.14 24.34 -1.30
CA ALA A 83 -19.99 23.70 -2.61
C ALA A 83 -21.04 24.20 -3.60
N GLY A 84 -22.29 24.31 -3.17
CA GLY A 84 -23.38 24.88 -3.97
C GLY A 84 -23.12 26.33 -4.36
N ASP A 85 -22.68 27.15 -3.41
CA ASP A 85 -22.29 28.53 -3.64
C ASP A 85 -21.09 28.65 -4.58
N PHE A 86 -20.06 27.80 -4.40
CA PHE A 86 -18.89 27.76 -5.27
C PHE A 86 -19.28 27.44 -6.72
N VAL A 87 -20.15 26.44 -6.94
CA VAL A 87 -20.63 26.10 -8.28
C VAL A 87 -21.43 27.25 -8.87
N TYR A 88 -22.35 27.85 -8.12
CA TYR A 88 -23.14 28.98 -8.58
C TYR A 88 -22.26 30.19 -8.90
N ASP A 89 -21.30 30.48 -8.06
CA ASP A 89 -20.38 31.58 -8.24
C ASP A 89 -19.43 31.42 -9.43
N ASN A 90 -19.21 30.21 -9.88
CA ASN A 90 -18.37 29.88 -11.03
C ASN A 90 -19.15 29.20 -12.16
N LEU A 91 -20.47 29.39 -12.19
CA LEU A 91 -21.41 28.69 -13.08
C LEU A 91 -20.96 28.62 -14.56
N PRO A 92 -20.41 29.69 -15.18
CA PRO A 92 -19.99 29.64 -16.58
C PRO A 92 -18.98 28.53 -16.89
N LEU A 93 -18.19 28.12 -15.90
CA LEU A 93 -17.17 27.09 -16.05
C LEU A 93 -17.76 25.66 -16.00
N PHE A 94 -18.99 25.51 -15.46
CA PHE A 94 -19.64 24.22 -15.27
C PHE A 94 -20.72 23.92 -16.30
N LEU A 95 -21.14 24.90 -17.12
CA LEU A 95 -22.16 24.72 -18.14
C LEU A 95 -21.62 23.90 -19.33
N SER A 96 -22.44 22.97 -19.80
CA SER A 96 -22.28 22.22 -21.05
C SER A 96 -23.01 22.89 -22.21
N ASP A 97 -22.76 22.43 -23.45
CA ASP A 97 -23.51 22.90 -24.63
C ASP A 97 -25.00 22.57 -24.52
N GLU A 98 -25.36 21.46 -23.87
CA GLU A 98 -26.76 21.11 -23.61
C GLU A 98 -27.42 22.09 -22.66
N ASP A 99 -26.68 22.61 -21.66
CA ASP A 99 -27.20 23.59 -20.73
C ASP A 99 -27.50 24.92 -21.44
N TYR A 100 -26.72 25.33 -22.43
CA TYR A 100 -26.97 26.50 -23.23
C TYR A 100 -28.26 26.31 -24.10
N GLN A 101 -28.50 25.12 -24.66
CA GLN A 101 -29.74 24.81 -25.37
C GLN A 101 -30.98 24.87 -24.44
N ARG A 102 -30.82 24.39 -23.22
CA ARG A 102 -31.87 24.51 -22.19
C ARG A 102 -32.10 25.96 -21.78
N LEU A 103 -31.02 26.75 -21.65
CA LEU A 103 -31.11 28.17 -21.38
C LEU A 103 -31.92 28.89 -22.49
N ASP A 104 -31.70 28.57 -23.76
CA ASP A 104 -32.48 29.17 -24.87
C ASP A 104 -33.96 28.81 -24.78
N THR A 105 -34.30 27.59 -24.35
CA THR A 105 -35.67 27.17 -24.08
C THR A 105 -36.27 27.90 -22.88
N LEU A 106 -35.48 28.10 -21.80
CA LEU A 106 -35.90 28.76 -20.58
C LEU A 106 -36.12 30.26 -20.76
N LEU A 107 -35.29 30.91 -21.56
CA LEU A 107 -35.24 32.36 -21.77
C LEU A 107 -36.31 32.80 -22.81
N THR A 108 -37.56 32.54 -22.51
CA THR A 108 -38.74 33.08 -23.23
C THR A 108 -39.64 33.86 -22.29
N ASP A 109 -40.43 34.80 -22.80
CA ASP A 109 -41.30 35.61 -21.96
C ASP A 109 -42.27 34.70 -21.16
N GLU A 110 -42.81 33.63 -21.80
CA GLU A 110 -43.74 32.70 -21.18
C GLU A 110 -43.11 31.92 -20.04
N ASN A 111 -41.91 31.38 -20.25
CA ASN A 111 -41.22 30.57 -19.23
C ASN A 111 -40.75 31.43 -18.08
N ILE A 112 -40.26 32.65 -18.33
CA ILE A 112 -39.88 33.60 -17.26
C ILE A 112 -41.13 33.97 -16.45
N ALA A 113 -42.29 34.21 -17.07
CA ALA A 113 -43.55 34.48 -16.36
C ALA A 113 -43.94 33.29 -15.45
N ALA A 114 -43.86 32.07 -15.97
CA ALA A 114 -44.13 30.86 -15.18
C ALA A 114 -43.17 30.68 -14.00
N LEU A 115 -41.86 30.99 -14.20
CA LEU A 115 -40.83 30.95 -13.13
C LEU A 115 -41.13 32.00 -12.05
N MET A 116 -41.50 33.23 -12.42
CA MET A 116 -41.81 34.27 -11.44
C MET A 116 -43.08 33.89 -10.63
N GLN A 117 -44.06 33.26 -11.25
CA GLN A 117 -45.22 32.69 -10.55
C GLN A 117 -44.80 31.60 -9.57
N LYS A 118 -43.94 30.67 -9.99
CA LYS A 118 -43.43 29.58 -9.14
C LYS A 118 -42.62 30.13 -7.96
N ASN A 119 -41.75 31.11 -8.20
CA ASN A 119 -40.95 31.75 -7.18
C ASN A 119 -41.80 32.46 -6.14
N TYR A 120 -42.87 33.12 -6.59
CA TYR A 120 -43.83 33.71 -5.68
C TYR A 120 -44.56 32.64 -4.83
N SER A 121 -45.01 31.55 -5.44
CA SER A 121 -45.64 30.44 -4.73
C SER A 121 -44.70 29.81 -3.68
N ASN A 122 -43.41 29.66 -4.02
CA ASN A 122 -42.43 29.16 -3.09
C ASN A 122 -42.19 30.10 -1.90
N LEU A 123 -42.13 31.42 -2.15
CA LEU A 123 -41.93 32.43 -1.08
C LEU A 123 -43.10 32.54 -0.11
N ILE A 124 -44.34 32.30 -0.56
CA ILE A 124 -45.51 32.29 0.34
C ILE A 124 -45.77 30.95 1.01
N SER A 125 -44.97 29.91 0.69
CA SER A 125 -45.00 28.60 1.34
C SER A 125 -44.40 28.66 2.75
N PRO A 126 -44.66 27.67 3.65
CA PRO A 126 -44.05 27.61 4.96
C PRO A 126 -42.50 27.64 4.95
N ALA A 127 -41.90 27.13 3.88
CA ALA A 127 -40.45 27.15 3.67
C ALA A 127 -39.93 28.46 3.05
N GLY A 128 -40.82 29.40 2.69
CA GLY A 128 -40.45 30.59 1.90
C GLY A 128 -39.44 31.51 2.57
N PHE A 129 -39.41 31.54 3.90
CA PHE A 129 -38.43 32.34 4.62
C PHE A 129 -36.99 31.80 4.40
N ALA A 130 -36.80 30.48 4.44
CA ALA A 130 -35.50 29.86 4.20
C ALA A 130 -35.07 29.95 2.72
N LEU A 131 -36.03 29.92 1.78
CA LEU A 131 -35.76 29.96 0.34
C LEU A 131 -35.55 31.37 -0.22
N LYS A 132 -35.87 32.42 0.55
CA LYS A 132 -35.91 33.79 0.07
C LYS A 132 -34.62 34.25 -0.59
N ASP A 133 -33.53 34.13 0.13
CA ASP A 133 -32.22 34.62 -0.34
C ASP A 133 -31.72 33.84 -1.57
N TYR A 134 -31.99 32.55 -1.61
CA TYR A 134 -31.72 31.70 -2.76
C TYR A 134 -32.51 32.12 -4.00
N LEU A 135 -33.81 32.29 -3.87
CA LEU A 135 -34.71 32.69 -4.98
C LEU A 135 -34.39 34.10 -5.51
N MET A 136 -33.95 35.00 -4.63
CA MET A 136 -33.53 36.35 -5.04
C MET A 136 -32.19 36.35 -5.78
N ARG A 137 -31.30 35.43 -5.41
CA ARG A 137 -29.99 35.30 -6.02
C ARG A 137 -30.02 34.49 -7.33
N ASP A 138 -30.90 33.49 -7.43
CA ASP A 138 -31.03 32.63 -8.63
C ASP A 138 -32.53 32.45 -9.03
N PRO A 139 -33.18 33.50 -9.53
CA PRO A 139 -34.58 33.45 -9.90
C PRO A 139 -34.90 32.51 -11.08
N LEU A 140 -33.87 32.11 -11.83
CA LEU A 140 -34.00 31.23 -12.98
C LEU A 140 -33.69 29.76 -12.63
N GLY A 141 -33.14 29.50 -11.44
CA GLY A 141 -32.77 28.16 -10.98
C GLY A 141 -31.55 27.58 -11.71
N LEU A 142 -30.64 28.43 -12.19
CA LEU A 142 -29.46 28.01 -12.97
C LEU A 142 -28.52 27.13 -12.17
N GLY A 143 -28.26 27.49 -10.90
CA GLY A 143 -27.36 26.75 -10.00
C GLY A 143 -27.90 25.37 -9.64
N SER A 144 -29.19 25.25 -9.39
CA SER A 144 -29.82 23.98 -9.01
C SER A 144 -29.80 22.94 -10.13
N GLN A 145 -29.84 23.37 -11.38
CA GLN A 145 -29.74 22.46 -12.53
C GLN A 145 -28.30 21.94 -12.71
N THR A 146 -27.32 22.81 -12.56
CA THR A 146 -25.89 22.44 -12.63
C THR A 146 -25.50 21.53 -11.50
N LEU A 147 -26.02 21.75 -10.28
CA LEU A 147 -25.78 20.86 -9.13
C LEU A 147 -26.30 19.44 -9.35
N LYS A 148 -27.38 19.24 -10.10
CA LYS A 148 -27.88 17.89 -10.45
C LYS A 148 -26.85 17.11 -11.28
N HIS A 149 -26.17 17.76 -12.23
CA HIS A 149 -25.11 17.13 -13.00
C HIS A 149 -23.89 16.80 -12.13
N LEU A 150 -23.69 17.52 -11.04
CA LEU A 150 -22.63 17.24 -10.08
C LEU A 150 -22.95 16.07 -9.14
N GLN A 151 -24.21 15.68 -8.99
CA GLN A 151 -24.60 14.49 -8.24
C GLN A 151 -24.21 13.17 -8.94
N ASP A 152 -24.07 13.18 -10.26
CA ASP A 152 -23.59 12.03 -11.05
C ASP A 152 -22.10 11.68 -10.79
N PHE A 153 -21.41 12.46 -9.92
CA PHE A 153 -20.01 12.23 -9.54
C PHE A 153 -19.77 11.13 -8.53
N GLN A 154 -20.77 10.78 -7.77
CA GLN A 154 -20.63 9.72 -6.78
C GLN A 154 -20.91 8.40 -7.49
N LEU A 155 -19.92 7.48 -7.43
CA LEU A 155 -20.27 6.06 -7.52
C LEU A 155 -21.44 5.88 -6.56
N GLU A 156 -22.54 5.24 -6.99
CA GLU A 156 -23.73 5.00 -6.16
C GLU A 156 -23.29 4.81 -4.71
N SER A 157 -23.68 5.76 -3.86
CA SER A 157 -23.18 5.82 -2.50
C SER A 157 -23.82 4.71 -1.69
N ASN A 158 -23.03 3.73 -1.25
CA ASN A 158 -23.46 2.67 -0.34
C ASN A 158 -23.58 3.19 1.11
N TYR A 159 -23.88 4.48 1.29
CA TYR A 159 -24.06 5.09 2.59
C TYR A 159 -25.26 6.04 2.62
N GLU A 160 -25.83 6.20 3.79
CA GLU A 160 -26.91 7.13 4.10
C GLU A 160 -26.43 8.16 5.14
N LEU A 161 -26.94 9.38 5.06
CA LEU A 161 -26.67 10.40 6.05
C LEU A 161 -27.84 10.45 7.06
N ILE A 162 -27.56 10.09 8.30
CA ILE A 162 -28.52 10.20 9.41
C ILE A 162 -27.95 11.23 10.40
N ASN A 163 -28.69 12.32 10.61
CA ASN A 163 -28.24 13.44 11.45
C ASN A 163 -26.81 13.89 11.11
N GLU A 164 -26.54 14.07 9.79
CA GLU A 164 -25.24 14.47 9.23
C GLU A 164 -24.11 13.44 9.39
N HIS A 165 -24.33 12.30 10.08
CA HIS A 165 -23.36 11.21 10.23
C HIS A 165 -23.49 10.20 9.10
N ILE A 166 -22.37 9.56 8.79
CA ILE A 166 -22.29 8.58 7.70
C ILE A 166 -22.67 7.20 8.23
N PHE A 167 -23.74 6.66 7.70
CA PHE A 167 -24.19 5.29 7.98
C PHE A 167 -24.10 4.41 6.73
N SER A 168 -24.05 3.09 6.94
CA SER A 168 -24.28 2.12 5.87
C SER A 168 -25.67 2.31 5.26
N GLN A 169 -25.87 1.87 4.02
CA GLN A 169 -27.13 2.03 3.28
C GLN A 169 -28.35 1.48 4.01
N ASP A 170 -28.15 0.46 4.85
CA ASP A 170 -29.21 -0.13 5.69
C ASP A 170 -29.40 0.58 7.05
N GLY A 171 -28.66 1.65 7.30
CA GLY A 171 -28.71 2.41 8.55
C GLY A 171 -28.17 1.68 9.79
N SER A 172 -27.61 0.47 9.63
CA SER A 172 -27.21 -0.39 10.75
C SER A 172 -25.82 -0.10 11.35
N THR A 173 -24.96 0.54 10.57
CA THR A 173 -23.55 0.76 10.95
C THR A 173 -23.14 2.20 10.70
N LEU A 174 -22.68 2.89 11.75
CA LEU A 174 -22.08 4.21 11.66
C LEU A 174 -20.59 4.10 11.31
N LEU A 175 -20.14 4.95 10.40
CA LEU A 175 -18.77 4.98 9.88
C LEU A 175 -18.04 6.23 10.31
N MET A 176 -16.83 6.06 10.86
CA MET A 176 -15.90 7.16 11.15
C MET A 176 -14.57 6.91 10.45
N PHE A 177 -13.97 7.95 9.90
CA PHE A 177 -12.71 7.87 9.16
C PHE A 177 -11.63 8.65 9.90
N ILE A 178 -10.55 7.97 10.26
CA ILE A 178 -9.38 8.58 10.89
C ILE A 178 -8.26 8.67 9.86
N THR A 179 -7.72 9.86 9.68
CA THR A 179 -6.51 10.11 8.88
C THR A 179 -5.32 10.25 9.84
N PRO A 180 -4.38 9.28 9.88
CA PRO A 180 -3.17 9.39 10.68
C PRO A 180 -2.24 10.51 10.19
N VAL A 181 -1.40 11.03 11.10
CA VAL A 181 -0.29 11.94 10.74
C VAL A 181 0.80 11.19 9.96
N PHE A 182 0.97 9.90 10.26
CA PHE A 182 2.01 9.08 9.67
C PHE A 182 1.43 8.11 8.65
N ASN A 183 2.15 7.93 7.53
CA ASN A 183 1.77 6.97 6.49
C ASN A 183 1.78 5.52 7.00
N THR A 184 1.13 4.62 6.25
CA THR A 184 1.00 3.18 6.58
C THR A 184 2.35 2.50 6.86
N GLY A 185 3.43 2.90 6.18
CA GLY A 185 4.78 2.34 6.38
C GLY A 185 5.44 2.72 7.72
N SER A 186 4.92 3.71 8.44
CA SER A 186 5.45 4.13 9.75
C SER A 186 4.92 3.29 10.91
N THR A 187 5.08 1.97 10.85
CA THR A 187 4.42 0.99 11.74
C THR A 187 4.67 1.25 13.23
N GLY A 188 5.90 1.62 13.61
CA GLY A 188 6.24 1.90 15.01
C GLY A 188 5.54 3.14 15.59
N LYS A 189 5.23 4.15 14.76
CA LYS A 189 4.47 5.33 15.18
C LYS A 189 2.97 5.04 15.18
N ASN A 190 2.50 4.35 14.16
CA ASN A 190 1.11 3.93 14.06
C ASN A 190 0.72 2.90 15.13
N ASP A 191 1.66 2.13 15.69
CA ASP A 191 1.40 1.21 16.80
C ASP A 191 0.80 1.94 18.02
N LYS A 192 1.26 3.17 18.29
CA LYS A 192 0.69 4.00 19.38
C LYS A 192 -0.74 4.42 19.09
N LEU A 193 -1.01 4.83 17.83
CA LEU A 193 -2.35 5.20 17.40
C LEU A 193 -3.32 4.02 17.48
N ILE A 194 -2.91 2.85 16.97
CA ILE A 194 -3.74 1.64 16.99
C ILE A 194 -4.08 1.25 18.43
N ARG A 195 -3.11 1.27 19.36
CA ARG A 195 -3.38 0.99 20.78
C ARG A 195 -4.35 2.00 21.40
N LEU A 196 -4.24 3.27 21.02
CA LEU A 196 -5.16 4.29 21.50
C LEU A 196 -6.59 4.00 21.00
N ILE A 197 -6.75 3.73 19.70
CA ILE A 197 -8.04 3.35 19.12
C ILE A 197 -8.60 2.10 19.83
N GLU A 198 -7.78 1.05 19.96
CA GLU A 198 -8.19 -0.19 20.67
C GLU A 198 -8.72 0.08 22.08
N ASN A 199 -8.04 0.96 22.83
CA ASN A 199 -8.43 1.30 24.19
C ASN A 199 -9.75 2.10 24.23
N GLU A 200 -9.93 3.08 23.35
CA GLU A 200 -11.15 3.89 23.31
C GLU A 200 -12.36 3.07 22.82
N LEU A 201 -12.18 2.19 21.84
CA LEU A 201 -13.25 1.28 21.42
C LEU A 201 -13.65 0.30 22.53
N GLN A 202 -12.69 -0.28 23.24
CA GLN A 202 -12.98 -1.14 24.39
C GLN A 202 -13.66 -0.39 25.54
N LYS A 203 -13.33 0.89 25.75
CA LYS A 203 -14.00 1.74 26.72
C LYS A 203 -15.45 1.97 26.32
N ALA A 204 -15.68 2.35 25.07
CA ALA A 204 -17.03 2.56 24.52
C ALA A 204 -17.91 1.31 24.62
N GLU A 205 -17.38 0.12 24.30
CA GLU A 205 -18.11 -1.15 24.45
C GLU A 205 -18.45 -1.49 25.92
N LYS A 206 -17.63 -1.06 26.88
CA LYS A 206 -17.91 -1.25 28.31
C LYS A 206 -19.00 -0.28 28.82
N GLU A 207 -18.98 0.96 28.34
CA GLU A 207 -19.97 1.98 28.66
C GLU A 207 -21.31 1.70 27.98
N HIS A 208 -21.28 1.14 26.77
CA HIS A 208 -22.45 0.76 25.97
C HIS A 208 -22.41 -0.76 25.62
N PRO A 209 -22.88 -1.65 26.50
CA PRO A 209 -22.75 -3.11 26.30
C PRO A 209 -23.45 -3.68 25.04
N GLN A 210 -24.33 -2.90 24.44
CA GLN A 210 -25.02 -3.25 23.18
C GLN A 210 -24.23 -2.83 21.93
N LEU A 211 -23.17 -2.02 22.11
CA LEU A 211 -22.31 -1.55 21.02
C LEU A 211 -21.34 -2.66 20.60
N VAL A 212 -21.08 -2.74 19.30
CA VAL A 212 -19.96 -3.44 18.69
C VAL A 212 -19.13 -2.41 17.93
N ALA A 213 -17.88 -2.26 18.35
CA ALA A 213 -16.97 -1.29 17.78
C ALA A 213 -15.80 -2.02 17.10
N GLU A 214 -15.70 -1.90 15.80
CA GLU A 214 -14.67 -2.53 14.98
C GLU A 214 -13.89 -1.46 14.22
N TYR A 215 -12.68 -1.80 13.80
CA TYR A 215 -11.88 -0.89 12.98
C TYR A 215 -11.06 -1.67 11.96
N PHE A 216 -10.82 -1.05 10.79
CA PHE A 216 -9.98 -1.59 9.73
C PHE A 216 -9.27 -0.47 8.95
N GLY A 217 -8.09 -0.76 8.42
CA GLY A 217 -7.35 0.15 7.54
C GLY A 217 -5.91 -0.28 7.30
N GLY A 218 -5.28 0.28 6.28
CA GLY A 218 -3.89 -0.03 5.94
C GLY A 218 -2.91 0.10 7.11
N PRO A 219 -2.97 1.18 7.93
CA PRO A 219 -2.11 1.32 9.09
C PRO A 219 -2.28 0.22 10.13
N SER A 220 -3.51 -0.29 10.35
CA SER A 220 -3.75 -1.39 11.29
C SER A 220 -3.14 -2.71 10.81
N VAL A 221 -3.34 -3.05 9.53
CA VAL A 221 -2.72 -4.23 8.92
C VAL A 221 -1.19 -4.16 9.00
N GLY A 222 -0.61 -3.00 8.67
CA GLY A 222 0.83 -2.77 8.75
C GLY A 222 1.39 -2.95 10.17
N VAL A 223 0.71 -2.42 11.17
CA VAL A 223 1.09 -2.55 12.59
C VAL A 223 1.05 -4.00 13.05
N TYR A 224 -0.03 -4.74 12.75
CA TYR A 224 -0.14 -6.13 13.16
C TYR A 224 0.87 -7.03 12.47
N ASN A 225 1.15 -6.79 11.18
CA ASN A 225 2.25 -7.47 10.47
C ASN A 225 3.59 -7.21 11.14
N ALA A 226 3.91 -5.95 11.47
CA ALA A 226 5.15 -5.60 12.14
C ALA A 226 5.25 -6.24 13.53
N ARG A 227 4.16 -6.22 14.33
CA ARG A 227 4.09 -6.91 15.65
C ARG A 227 4.36 -8.41 15.49
N GLN A 228 3.74 -9.05 14.51
CA GLN A 228 3.91 -10.48 14.26
C GLN A 228 5.31 -10.83 13.80
N ILE A 229 5.85 -10.11 12.80
CA ILE A 229 7.23 -10.31 12.32
C ILE A 229 8.23 -10.18 13.46
N LYS A 230 8.07 -9.15 14.31
CA LYS A 230 8.93 -8.97 15.48
C LYS A 230 8.83 -10.13 16.46
N LYS A 231 7.62 -10.59 16.77
CA LYS A 231 7.37 -11.74 17.64
C LYS A 231 7.97 -13.02 17.06
N ASP A 232 7.71 -13.30 15.79
CA ASP A 232 8.18 -14.50 15.11
C ASP A 232 9.73 -14.51 15.04
N THR A 233 10.33 -13.39 14.68
CA THR A 233 11.79 -13.25 14.65
C THR A 233 12.40 -13.52 16.03
N LEU A 234 11.83 -12.97 17.11
CA LEU A 234 12.33 -13.21 18.47
C LEU A 234 12.15 -14.67 18.89
N VAL A 235 10.97 -15.25 18.64
CA VAL A 235 10.67 -16.65 19.05
C VAL A 235 11.51 -17.64 18.24
N THR A 236 11.53 -17.51 16.91
CA THR A 236 12.30 -18.43 16.06
C THR A 236 13.80 -18.33 16.29
N SER A 237 14.33 -17.11 16.43
CA SER A 237 15.77 -16.91 16.72
C SER A 237 16.14 -17.46 18.10
N SER A 238 15.26 -17.31 19.11
CA SER A 238 15.49 -17.86 20.46
C SER A 238 15.46 -19.38 20.44
N ILE A 239 14.48 -19.98 19.77
CA ILE A 239 14.39 -21.46 19.62
C ILE A 239 15.61 -21.98 18.88
N ALA A 240 16.01 -21.35 17.77
CA ALA A 240 17.20 -21.74 17.01
C ALA A 240 18.47 -21.66 17.88
N LEU A 241 18.64 -20.57 18.64
CA LEU A 241 19.79 -20.43 19.54
C LEU A 241 19.82 -21.50 20.62
N ILE A 242 18.68 -21.83 21.24
CA ILE A 242 18.56 -22.90 22.24
C ILE A 242 18.95 -24.24 21.62
N ILE A 243 18.38 -24.59 20.45
CA ILE A 243 18.70 -25.83 19.73
C ILE A 243 20.20 -25.90 19.43
N ILE A 244 20.80 -24.80 18.96
CA ILE A 244 22.23 -24.72 18.67
C ILE A 244 23.07 -24.95 19.94
N ILE A 245 22.74 -24.28 21.04
CA ILE A 245 23.44 -24.44 22.32
C ILE A 245 23.34 -25.88 22.83
N VAL A 246 22.15 -26.48 22.78
CA VAL A 246 21.93 -27.88 23.17
C VAL A 246 22.73 -28.81 22.27
N PHE A 247 22.72 -28.64 20.95
CA PHE A 247 23.49 -29.43 19.99
C PHE A 247 24.97 -29.34 20.27
N ILE A 248 25.52 -28.12 20.42
CA ILE A 248 26.97 -27.91 20.74
C ILE A 248 27.30 -28.58 22.06
N SER A 249 26.46 -28.47 23.09
CA SER A 249 26.71 -29.08 24.41
C SER A 249 26.70 -30.60 24.36
N LEU A 250 25.88 -31.21 23.49
CA LEU A 250 25.82 -32.66 23.28
C LEU A 250 27.02 -33.20 22.46
N VAL A 251 27.45 -32.42 21.46
CA VAL A 251 28.59 -32.77 20.57
C VAL A 251 29.90 -32.56 21.28
N PHE A 252 30.09 -31.39 21.90
CA PHE A 252 31.34 -30.99 22.56
C PHE A 252 31.12 -30.93 24.07
N LYS A 253 31.65 -31.90 24.80
CA LYS A 253 31.54 -31.97 26.28
C LYS A 253 32.28 -30.85 27.04
N HIS A 254 32.82 -29.88 26.36
CA HIS A 254 33.62 -28.81 26.97
C HIS A 254 32.86 -27.50 26.99
N LYS A 255 32.62 -26.91 28.18
CA LYS A 255 31.86 -25.64 28.34
C LYS A 255 32.45 -24.47 27.54
N LYS A 256 33.78 -24.46 27.28
CA LYS A 256 34.45 -23.41 26.47
C LYS A 256 34.16 -23.52 24.98
N SER A 257 33.65 -24.64 24.48
CA SER A 257 33.32 -24.79 23.05
C SER A 257 32.12 -23.92 22.62
N ILE A 258 31.17 -23.66 23.52
CA ILE A 258 30.02 -22.80 23.23
C ILE A 258 30.45 -21.39 22.82
N PRO A 259 31.20 -20.62 23.63
CA PRO A 259 31.65 -19.30 23.23
C PRO A 259 32.57 -19.32 22.01
N LEU A 260 33.43 -20.33 21.86
CA LEU A 260 34.30 -20.43 20.69
C LEU A 260 33.58 -20.63 19.38
N ILE A 261 32.40 -21.26 19.41
CA ILE A 261 31.55 -21.48 18.20
C ILE A 261 30.67 -20.27 17.93
N ILE A 262 30.11 -19.63 18.96
CA ILE A 262 29.16 -18.53 18.82
C ILE A 262 29.85 -17.20 18.50
N THR A 263 31.03 -16.92 19.12
CA THR A 263 31.72 -15.62 18.94
C THR A 263 32.03 -15.28 17.48
N PRO A 264 32.55 -16.20 16.64
CA PRO A 264 32.81 -15.90 15.23
C PRO A 264 31.53 -15.47 14.47
N VAL A 265 30.40 -16.11 14.76
CA VAL A 265 29.12 -15.81 14.11
C VAL A 265 28.60 -14.45 14.56
N LEU A 266 28.65 -14.16 15.86
CA LEU A 266 28.30 -12.85 16.40
C LEU A 266 29.17 -11.73 15.80
N PHE A 267 30.49 -11.97 15.70
CA PHE A 267 31.39 -11.05 15.04
C PHE A 267 31.00 -10.83 13.57
N GLY A 268 30.71 -11.91 12.83
CA GLY A 268 30.28 -11.83 11.44
C GLY A 268 29.00 -10.99 11.26
N ALA A 269 28.01 -11.20 12.13
CA ALA A 269 26.76 -10.41 12.10
C ALA A 269 27.02 -8.91 12.39
N LEU A 270 27.81 -8.60 13.41
CA LEU A 270 28.17 -7.21 13.73
C LEU A 270 29.04 -6.57 12.64
N PHE A 271 29.96 -7.32 12.05
CA PHE A 271 30.75 -6.88 10.91
C PHE A 271 29.89 -6.52 9.71
N ALA A 272 28.90 -7.36 9.39
CA ALA A 272 27.94 -7.09 8.32
C ALA A 272 27.13 -5.82 8.59
N LEU A 273 26.55 -5.67 9.78
CA LEU A 273 25.76 -4.49 10.14
C LEU A 273 26.62 -3.21 10.11
N CYS A 274 27.88 -3.28 10.56
CA CYS A 274 28.79 -2.16 10.52
C CYS A 274 29.08 -1.72 9.07
N LEU A 275 29.42 -2.65 8.18
CA LEU A 275 29.71 -2.34 6.78
C LEU A 275 28.46 -1.82 6.04
N ILE A 276 27.30 -2.43 6.29
CA ILE A 276 26.03 -1.98 5.68
C ILE A 276 25.69 -0.55 6.11
N TYR A 277 25.97 -0.19 7.36
CA TYR A 277 25.78 1.18 7.82
C TYR A 277 26.60 2.18 6.99
N PHE A 278 27.86 1.85 6.68
CA PHE A 278 28.72 2.72 5.86
C PHE A 278 28.35 2.71 4.37
N ILE A 279 27.84 1.60 3.84
CA ILE A 279 27.52 1.47 2.41
C ILE A 279 26.13 2.06 2.09
N LYS A 280 25.14 1.79 2.93
CA LYS A 280 23.72 2.04 2.63
C LYS A 280 22.98 2.91 3.67
N GLY A 281 23.55 3.06 4.88
CA GLY A 281 22.95 3.82 5.97
C GLY A 281 21.79 3.13 6.70
N GLY A 282 21.16 2.13 6.09
CA GLY A 282 20.02 1.38 6.65
C GLY A 282 19.89 -0.01 6.05
N ILE A 283 19.07 -0.86 6.69
CA ILE A 283 18.76 -2.21 6.22
C ILE A 283 17.33 -2.58 6.64
N SER A 284 16.64 -3.36 5.82
CA SER A 284 15.33 -3.91 6.16
C SER A 284 15.41 -4.81 7.41
N ALA A 285 14.52 -4.56 8.38
CA ALA A 285 14.42 -5.40 9.59
C ALA A 285 14.06 -6.86 9.24
N ILE A 286 13.26 -7.06 8.19
CA ILE A 286 12.87 -8.38 7.70
C ILE A 286 14.08 -9.11 7.11
N ALA A 287 14.94 -8.42 6.36
CA ALA A 287 16.15 -9.00 5.80
C ALA A 287 17.11 -9.48 6.91
N VAL A 288 17.25 -8.72 8.00
CA VAL A 288 18.07 -9.14 9.16
C VAL A 288 17.42 -10.32 9.89
N GLY A 289 16.08 -10.31 10.05
CA GLY A 289 15.35 -11.43 10.64
C GLY A 289 15.54 -12.73 9.85
N ALA A 290 15.37 -12.70 8.53
CA ALA A 290 15.65 -13.81 7.63
C ALA A 290 17.13 -14.21 7.68
N GLY A 291 18.05 -13.25 7.89
CA GLY A 291 19.48 -13.46 8.04
C GLY A 291 19.87 -14.33 9.25
N SER A 292 18.95 -14.52 10.20
CA SER A 292 19.16 -15.47 11.30
C SER A 292 19.41 -16.91 10.82
N ALA A 293 18.81 -17.31 9.69
CA ALA A 293 19.07 -18.61 9.05
C ALA A 293 20.53 -18.75 8.59
N VAL A 294 21.14 -17.67 8.13
CA VAL A 294 22.55 -17.64 7.68
C VAL A 294 23.50 -17.88 8.86
N MET A 295 23.10 -17.48 10.07
CA MET A 295 23.90 -17.76 11.28
C MET A 295 24.07 -19.26 11.50
N GLY A 296 23.07 -20.09 11.18
CA GLY A 296 23.21 -21.56 11.21
C GLY A 296 24.28 -22.07 10.27
N ILE A 297 24.38 -21.51 9.06
CA ILE A 297 25.44 -21.85 8.09
C ILE A 297 26.79 -21.37 8.59
N ALA A 298 26.89 -20.16 9.10
CA ALA A 298 28.11 -19.57 9.63
C ALA A 298 28.69 -20.37 10.81
N LEU A 299 27.85 -20.97 11.66
CA LEU A 299 28.26 -21.87 12.75
C LEU A 299 29.05 -23.07 12.25
N SER A 300 28.75 -23.60 11.07
CA SER A 300 29.44 -24.76 10.50
C SER A 300 30.94 -24.52 10.39
N TYR A 301 31.39 -23.29 10.09
CA TYR A 301 32.82 -22.96 9.97
C TYR A 301 33.58 -23.13 11.28
N SER A 302 33.02 -22.64 12.38
CA SER A 302 33.56 -22.80 13.71
C SER A 302 33.55 -24.26 14.18
N ILE A 303 32.46 -24.98 13.87
CA ILE A 303 32.30 -26.40 14.21
C ILE A 303 33.35 -27.24 13.47
N HIS A 304 33.59 -27.00 12.18
CA HIS A 304 34.61 -27.68 11.41
C HIS A 304 35.99 -27.46 12.01
N MET A 305 36.35 -26.24 12.42
CA MET A 305 37.62 -25.96 13.07
C MET A 305 37.79 -26.71 14.38
N LEU A 306 36.78 -26.69 15.26
CA LEU A 306 36.84 -27.39 16.56
C LEU A 306 36.81 -28.91 16.41
N ALA A 307 36.04 -29.44 15.46
CA ALA A 307 36.03 -30.89 15.24
C ALA A 307 37.35 -31.41 14.70
N HIS A 308 37.96 -30.70 13.75
CA HIS A 308 39.22 -31.10 13.14
C HIS A 308 40.41 -30.96 14.12
N GLN A 309 40.35 -30.03 15.11
CA GLN A 309 41.35 -29.87 16.17
C GLN A 309 41.61 -31.20 16.89
N ASN A 310 40.64 -32.10 16.99
CA ASN A 310 40.79 -33.40 17.65
C ASN A 310 41.67 -34.40 16.85
N HIS A 311 41.88 -34.13 15.57
CA HIS A 311 42.63 -35.04 14.66
C HIS A 311 44.05 -34.54 14.33
N VAL A 312 44.43 -33.36 14.82
CA VAL A 312 45.72 -32.74 14.54
C VAL A 312 46.51 -32.48 15.83
N SER A 313 47.82 -32.49 15.74
CA SER A 313 48.72 -32.32 16.91
C SER A 313 49.09 -30.86 17.19
N SER A 314 48.86 -29.95 16.25
CA SER A 314 49.17 -28.53 16.42
C SER A 314 48.19 -27.62 15.72
N VAL A 315 48.05 -26.37 16.22
CA VAL A 315 47.20 -25.34 15.59
C VAL A 315 47.71 -24.95 14.20
N GLN A 316 49.03 -25.01 13.98
CA GLN A 316 49.62 -24.73 12.67
C GLN A 316 49.20 -25.80 11.64
N GLN A 317 49.20 -27.08 12.05
CA GLN A 317 48.69 -28.16 11.20
C GLN A 317 47.21 -28.01 10.95
N LEU A 318 46.41 -27.64 11.96
CA LEU A 318 44.99 -27.36 11.84
C LEU A 318 44.71 -26.33 10.75
N ILE A 319 45.39 -25.19 10.81
CA ILE A 319 45.22 -24.12 9.81
C ILE A 319 45.60 -24.61 8.41
N LYS A 320 46.74 -25.30 8.29
CA LYS A 320 47.24 -25.81 6.99
C LYS A 320 46.26 -26.77 6.32
N GLU A 321 45.56 -27.60 7.10
CA GLU A 321 44.64 -28.60 6.59
C GLU A 321 43.21 -28.02 6.33
N ILE A 322 42.76 -27.07 7.17
CA ILE A 322 41.41 -26.53 7.12
C ILE A 322 41.29 -25.26 6.29
N ALA A 323 42.34 -24.42 6.21
CA ALA A 323 42.22 -23.10 5.59
C ALA A 323 41.70 -23.19 4.13
N TYR A 324 42.24 -24.10 3.35
CA TYR A 324 41.83 -24.25 1.93
C TYR A 324 40.40 -24.75 1.80
N PRO A 325 39.95 -25.88 2.39
CA PRO A 325 38.57 -26.35 2.28
C PRO A 325 37.55 -25.33 2.84
N LEU A 326 37.88 -24.67 3.96
CA LEU A 326 37.04 -23.69 4.59
C LEU A 326 36.87 -22.44 3.71
N THR A 327 37.97 -21.96 3.10
CA THR A 327 37.93 -20.81 2.19
C THR A 327 37.11 -21.12 0.92
N VAL A 328 37.31 -22.27 0.29
CA VAL A 328 36.55 -22.66 -0.90
C VAL A 328 35.06 -22.85 -0.58
N GLY A 329 34.75 -23.52 0.54
CA GLY A 329 33.39 -23.74 0.98
C GLY A 329 32.69 -22.42 1.36
N SER A 330 33.39 -21.51 2.04
CA SER A 330 32.84 -20.19 2.35
C SER A 330 32.66 -19.33 1.10
N PHE A 331 33.61 -19.36 0.17
CA PHE A 331 33.52 -18.60 -1.09
C PHE A 331 32.32 -18.99 -1.93
N THR A 332 32.03 -20.30 -2.07
CA THR A 332 30.86 -20.78 -2.79
C THR A 332 29.56 -20.31 -2.12
N THR A 333 29.49 -20.37 -0.80
CA THR A 333 28.29 -19.93 -0.04
C THR A 333 28.13 -18.41 -0.08
N ILE A 334 29.21 -17.65 0.07
CA ILE A 334 29.22 -16.19 -0.07
C ILE A 334 28.77 -15.81 -1.49
N GLY A 335 29.28 -16.48 -2.52
CA GLY A 335 28.90 -16.25 -3.92
C GLY A 335 27.42 -16.50 -4.17
N ALA A 336 26.86 -17.56 -3.57
CA ALA A 336 25.43 -17.84 -3.67
C ALA A 336 24.56 -16.72 -3.05
N PHE A 337 24.89 -16.23 -1.87
CA PHE A 337 24.18 -15.09 -1.27
C PHE A 337 24.47 -13.77 -2.00
N PHE A 338 25.67 -13.59 -2.50
CA PHE A 338 26.03 -12.41 -3.29
C PHE A 338 25.22 -12.32 -4.61
N SER A 339 24.82 -13.45 -5.18
CA SER A 339 23.95 -13.47 -6.37
C SER A 339 22.60 -12.78 -6.15
N LEU A 340 22.11 -12.72 -4.90
CA LEU A 340 20.88 -11.99 -4.54
C LEU A 340 20.98 -10.47 -4.76
N LEU A 341 22.17 -9.91 -4.85
CA LEU A 341 22.36 -8.48 -5.17
C LEU A 341 21.93 -8.12 -6.59
N PHE A 342 21.78 -9.10 -7.47
CA PHE A 342 21.37 -8.91 -8.86
C PHE A 342 19.87 -9.02 -9.05
N THR A 343 19.10 -9.26 -7.98
CA THR A 343 17.64 -9.33 -8.03
C THR A 343 17.00 -7.95 -8.12
N SER A 344 15.77 -7.89 -8.58
CA SER A 344 14.99 -6.66 -8.61
C SER A 344 14.45 -6.27 -7.22
N SER A 345 14.29 -7.22 -6.30
CA SER A 345 13.76 -7.00 -4.96
C SER A 345 14.79 -6.40 -3.99
N ASN A 346 14.51 -5.22 -3.43
CA ASN A 346 15.35 -4.58 -2.43
C ASN A 346 15.50 -5.43 -1.16
N LEU A 347 14.46 -6.17 -0.77
CA LEU A 347 14.51 -7.09 0.36
C LEU A 347 15.53 -8.21 0.14
N LEU A 348 15.52 -8.83 -1.04
CA LEU A 348 16.47 -9.91 -1.38
C LEU A 348 17.90 -9.38 -1.50
N ARG A 349 18.08 -8.18 -2.04
CA ARG A 349 19.39 -7.49 -2.07
C ARG A 349 19.93 -7.25 -0.67
N ASP A 350 19.11 -6.72 0.25
CA ASP A 350 19.48 -6.48 1.64
C ASP A 350 19.84 -7.78 2.34
N PHE A 351 19.06 -8.83 2.16
CA PHE A 351 19.32 -10.16 2.71
C PHE A 351 20.63 -10.74 2.16
N GLY A 352 20.84 -10.68 0.83
CA GLY A 352 22.05 -11.16 0.19
C GLY A 352 23.30 -10.42 0.65
N LEU A 353 23.22 -9.10 0.79
CA LEU A 353 24.31 -8.27 1.28
C LEU A 353 24.66 -8.61 2.74
N PHE A 354 23.64 -8.68 3.61
CA PHE A 354 23.85 -9.06 5.02
C PHE A 354 24.46 -10.45 5.15
N ALA A 355 23.91 -11.43 4.46
CA ALA A 355 24.38 -12.81 4.48
C ALA A 355 25.83 -12.93 4.00
N SER A 356 26.15 -12.33 2.86
CA SER A 356 27.51 -12.36 2.29
C SER A 356 28.53 -11.73 3.23
N LEU A 357 28.24 -10.54 3.76
CA LEU A 357 29.16 -9.85 4.67
C LEU A 357 29.29 -10.56 6.02
N ALA A 358 28.20 -11.15 6.53
CA ALA A 358 28.24 -11.93 7.77
C ALA A 358 29.10 -13.18 7.62
N LEU A 359 29.01 -13.88 6.50
CA LEU A 359 29.85 -15.04 6.22
C LEU A 359 31.30 -14.66 6.00
N ILE A 360 31.61 -13.55 5.32
CA ILE A 360 32.96 -13.01 5.18
C ILE A 360 33.54 -12.71 6.55
N GLY A 361 32.84 -11.98 7.41
CA GLY A 361 33.26 -11.65 8.75
C GLY A 361 33.51 -12.90 9.61
N THR A 362 32.60 -13.89 9.55
CA THR A 362 32.75 -15.16 10.28
C THR A 362 33.95 -15.95 9.78
N THR A 363 34.16 -16.05 8.48
CA THR A 363 35.29 -16.75 7.87
C THR A 363 36.62 -16.12 8.28
N LEU A 364 36.71 -14.78 8.21
CA LEU A 364 37.88 -14.03 8.65
C LEU A 364 38.17 -14.29 10.15
N PHE A 365 37.14 -14.25 11.00
CA PHE A 365 37.33 -14.55 12.42
C PHE A 365 37.79 -15.98 12.65
N CYS A 366 37.20 -16.94 11.97
CA CYS A 366 37.58 -18.35 12.08
C CYS A 366 39.05 -18.61 11.67
N LEU A 367 39.52 -17.99 10.58
CA LEU A 367 40.87 -18.22 10.07
C LEU A 367 41.94 -17.43 10.81
N VAL A 368 41.61 -16.19 11.26
CA VAL A 368 42.62 -15.29 11.84
C VAL A 368 42.57 -15.31 13.37
N TYR A 369 41.41 -15.13 13.99
CA TYR A 369 41.32 -14.94 15.45
C TYR A 369 41.06 -16.24 16.21
N LEU A 370 40.16 -17.11 15.72
CA LEU A 370 39.78 -18.33 16.43
C LEU A 370 41.01 -19.24 16.76
N PRO A 371 42.01 -19.42 15.87
CA PRO A 371 43.19 -20.23 16.17
C PRO A 371 44.00 -19.79 17.41
N HIS A 372 44.00 -18.49 17.75
CA HIS A 372 44.68 -17.98 18.93
C HIS A 372 44.05 -18.46 20.24
N PHE A 373 42.71 -18.69 20.23
CA PHE A 373 41.96 -19.19 21.38
C PHE A 373 42.05 -20.71 21.53
N LEU A 374 42.46 -21.40 20.46
CA LEU A 374 42.62 -22.86 20.46
C LEU A 374 44.02 -23.32 21.02
N LYS A 375 44.95 -22.41 21.14
CA LYS A 375 46.29 -22.70 21.68
C LYS A 375 46.20 -23.19 23.13
N GLY A 376 46.76 -24.38 23.42
CA GLY A 376 46.83 -24.94 24.76
C GLY A 376 45.59 -25.66 25.26
N GLN A 377 44.56 -25.83 24.41
CA GLN A 377 43.41 -26.66 24.78
C GLN A 377 43.73 -28.14 24.58
N ALA A 378 43.48 -28.97 25.62
CA ALA A 378 43.50 -30.43 25.48
C ALA A 378 42.42 -30.87 24.47
N HIS A 379 42.63 -32.03 23.82
CA HIS A 379 41.68 -32.64 22.91
C HIS A 379 40.27 -32.61 23.51
N VAL A 380 39.31 -32.06 22.75
CA VAL A 380 37.92 -31.95 23.21
C VAL A 380 37.34 -33.34 23.32
N LYS A 381 36.91 -33.76 24.52
CA LYS A 381 36.28 -35.09 24.72
C LYS A 381 35.02 -35.20 23.84
N GLN A 382 35.02 -36.19 22.98
CA GLN A 382 33.89 -36.49 22.08
C GLN A 382 32.62 -36.85 22.86
N GLY A 383 31.49 -36.23 22.50
CA GLY A 383 30.19 -36.55 23.05
C GLY A 383 29.63 -37.87 22.50
N ALA A 384 28.56 -38.36 23.12
CA ALA A 384 27.87 -39.57 22.65
C ALA A 384 27.28 -39.37 21.23
N VAL A 385 26.84 -38.14 20.91
CA VAL A 385 26.27 -37.77 19.61
C VAL A 385 27.36 -37.86 18.51
N LEU A 386 28.57 -37.40 18.78
CA LEU A 386 29.66 -37.48 17.79
C LEU A 386 30.02 -38.93 17.46
N ARG A 387 30.08 -39.79 18.48
CA ARG A 387 30.30 -41.23 18.29
C ARG A 387 29.17 -41.91 17.51
N PHE A 388 27.92 -41.47 17.71
CA PHE A 388 26.79 -41.96 16.94
C PHE A 388 26.88 -41.55 15.47
N ILE A 389 27.25 -40.29 15.20
CA ILE A 389 27.46 -39.76 13.83
C ILE A 389 28.63 -40.51 13.17
N GLU A 390 29.73 -40.75 13.86
CA GLU A 390 30.86 -41.53 13.34
C GLU A 390 30.43 -42.96 12.97
N LYS A 391 29.55 -43.57 13.79
CA LYS A 391 29.04 -44.92 13.51
C LYS A 391 28.08 -44.90 12.29
N LEU A 392 27.28 -43.85 12.12
CA LEU A 392 26.46 -43.67 10.92
C LEU A 392 27.33 -43.49 9.69
N ASN A 393 28.33 -42.61 9.76
CA ASN A 393 29.24 -42.35 8.64
C ASN A 393 30.11 -43.55 8.26
N ALA A 394 30.32 -44.50 9.16
CA ALA A 394 31.05 -45.74 8.86
C ALA A 394 30.26 -46.73 7.98
N TYR A 395 28.93 -46.48 7.77
CA TYR A 395 28.12 -47.33 6.89
C TYR A 395 28.44 -47.00 5.41
N PRO A 396 28.76 -48.03 4.57
CA PRO A 396 29.11 -47.82 3.18
C PRO A 396 27.83 -47.59 2.33
N TYR A 397 27.28 -46.38 2.37
CA TYR A 397 26.06 -45.99 1.66
C TYR A 397 26.16 -46.22 0.17
N GLU A 398 27.35 -46.00 -0.42
CA GLU A 398 27.61 -46.15 -1.85
C GLU A 398 27.51 -47.59 -2.33
N LYS A 399 27.66 -48.56 -1.45
CA LYS A 399 27.52 -49.99 -1.78
C LYS A 399 26.08 -50.48 -1.71
N ASN A 400 25.19 -49.71 -1.10
CA ASN A 400 23.78 -50.09 -0.99
C ASN A 400 23.03 -49.72 -2.28
N LYS A 401 22.94 -50.71 -3.21
CA LYS A 401 22.26 -50.54 -4.50
C LYS A 401 20.80 -50.14 -4.39
N GLY A 402 20.10 -50.57 -3.34
CA GLY A 402 18.71 -50.21 -3.06
C GLY A 402 18.57 -48.73 -2.72
N LEU A 403 19.47 -48.22 -1.88
CA LEU A 403 19.49 -46.79 -1.52
C LEU A 403 19.84 -45.90 -2.70
N VAL A 404 20.87 -46.28 -3.47
CA VAL A 404 21.29 -45.53 -4.68
C VAL A 404 20.15 -45.55 -5.72
N GLY A 405 19.54 -46.73 -5.95
CA GLY A 405 18.39 -46.83 -6.87
C GLY A 405 17.17 -46.05 -6.39
N GLY A 406 16.91 -46.04 -5.09
CA GLY A 406 15.82 -45.26 -4.47
C GLY A 406 15.99 -43.75 -4.67
N ILE A 407 17.20 -43.24 -4.46
CA ILE A 407 17.49 -41.80 -4.71
C ILE A 407 17.32 -41.47 -6.19
N LEU A 408 17.77 -42.34 -7.10
CA LEU A 408 17.66 -42.13 -8.52
C LEU A 408 16.18 -42.12 -8.97
N VAL A 409 15.38 -43.07 -8.51
CA VAL A 409 13.93 -43.12 -8.77
C VAL A 409 13.25 -41.86 -8.23
N LEU A 410 13.56 -41.46 -7.00
CA LEU A 410 13.02 -40.23 -6.38
C LEU A 410 13.38 -39.00 -7.24
N THR A 411 14.63 -38.88 -7.67
CA THR A 411 15.07 -37.78 -8.53
C THR A 411 14.29 -37.72 -9.83
N ILE A 412 14.03 -38.88 -10.46
CA ILE A 412 13.24 -38.95 -11.70
C ILE A 412 11.80 -38.54 -11.42
N ILE A 413 11.17 -39.01 -10.36
CA ILE A 413 9.80 -38.61 -9.99
C ILE A 413 9.75 -37.09 -9.75
N CYS A 414 10.67 -36.55 -8.98
CA CYS A 414 10.74 -35.10 -8.71
C CYS A 414 10.99 -34.26 -9.96
N LEU A 415 11.76 -34.76 -10.93
CA LEU A 415 11.97 -34.10 -12.22
C LEU A 415 10.65 -33.89 -12.99
N PHE A 416 9.77 -34.90 -12.96
CA PHE A 416 8.45 -34.79 -13.61
C PHE A 416 7.47 -33.94 -12.80
N THR A 417 7.53 -34.01 -11.48
CA THR A 417 6.61 -33.25 -10.61
C THR A 417 7.03 -31.78 -10.45
N SER A 418 8.32 -31.45 -10.60
CA SER A 418 8.83 -30.07 -10.47
C SER A 418 8.20 -29.10 -11.48
N GLN A 419 7.74 -29.60 -12.65
CA GLN A 419 7.05 -28.78 -13.64
C GLN A 419 5.69 -28.26 -13.15
N ASN A 420 5.11 -28.87 -12.11
CA ASN A 420 3.83 -28.48 -11.54
C ASN A 420 3.98 -27.46 -10.39
N VAL A 421 5.20 -27.11 -10.02
CA VAL A 421 5.46 -26.08 -9.00
C VAL A 421 5.03 -24.74 -9.53
N ARG A 422 4.09 -24.09 -8.81
CA ARG A 422 3.62 -22.75 -9.13
C ARG A 422 3.89 -21.83 -7.94
N PHE A 423 4.28 -20.60 -8.24
CA PHE A 423 4.35 -19.57 -7.22
C PHE A 423 2.93 -19.14 -6.83
N ASN A 424 2.70 -18.99 -5.53
CA ASN A 424 1.44 -18.45 -5.05
C ASN A 424 1.38 -16.95 -5.40
N GLU A 425 0.39 -16.56 -6.19
CA GLU A 425 0.19 -15.19 -6.65
C GLU A 425 -0.53 -14.33 -5.60
N ASP A 426 -1.09 -14.94 -4.55
CA ASP A 426 -1.79 -14.21 -3.50
C ASP A 426 -0.83 -13.66 -2.45
N MET A 427 -0.32 -12.44 -2.70
CA MET A 427 0.50 -11.72 -1.73
C MET A 427 -0.25 -11.36 -0.44
N MET A 428 -1.58 -11.25 -0.48
CA MET A 428 -2.37 -10.95 0.71
C MET A 428 -2.34 -12.09 1.71
N SER A 429 -2.14 -13.33 1.24
CA SER A 429 -1.94 -14.50 2.12
C SER A 429 -0.68 -14.41 2.99
N LEU A 430 0.27 -13.55 2.65
CA LEU A 430 1.47 -13.29 3.45
C LEU A 430 1.23 -12.32 4.61
N ASN A 431 0.14 -11.55 4.58
CA ASN A 431 -0.21 -10.64 5.65
C ASN A 431 -0.74 -11.40 6.85
N TYR A 432 -0.27 -11.01 8.03
CA TYR A 432 -0.85 -11.47 9.28
C TYR A 432 -2.00 -10.56 9.68
N GLU A 433 -3.19 -11.09 9.65
CA GLU A 433 -4.41 -10.42 10.13
C GLU A 433 -5.00 -11.23 11.28
N PRO A 434 -5.07 -10.67 12.49
CA PRO A 434 -5.76 -11.33 13.59
C PRO A 434 -7.27 -11.43 13.30
N ALA A 435 -7.94 -12.38 13.96
CA ALA A 435 -9.33 -12.72 13.67
C ALA A 435 -10.29 -11.53 13.71
N HIS A 436 -10.12 -10.61 14.67
CA HIS A 436 -10.96 -9.41 14.77
C HIS A 436 -10.76 -8.45 13.60
N LEU A 437 -9.51 -8.28 13.12
CA LEU A 437 -9.24 -7.41 11.98
C LEU A 437 -9.79 -8.01 10.68
N LYS A 438 -9.69 -9.34 10.52
CA LYS A 438 -10.28 -10.08 9.41
C LYS A 438 -11.81 -10.01 9.39
N GLN A 439 -12.44 -10.05 10.56
CA GLN A 439 -13.90 -9.87 10.69
C GLN A 439 -14.29 -8.46 10.29
N ALA A 440 -13.56 -7.43 10.77
CA ALA A 440 -13.78 -6.05 10.41
C ALA A 440 -13.59 -5.79 8.89
N GLU A 441 -12.57 -6.42 8.25
CA GLU A 441 -12.37 -6.36 6.81
C GLU A 441 -13.57 -6.96 6.04
N ASN A 442 -14.02 -8.14 6.45
CA ASN A 442 -15.15 -8.80 5.82
C ASN A 442 -16.42 -7.97 5.94
N LYS A 443 -16.70 -7.41 7.13
CA LYS A 443 -17.84 -6.53 7.36
C LYS A 443 -17.76 -5.27 6.49
N LEU A 444 -16.59 -4.62 6.44
CA LEU A 444 -16.39 -3.46 5.59
C LEU A 444 -16.64 -3.80 4.12
N THR A 445 -16.13 -4.95 3.65
CA THR A 445 -16.36 -5.44 2.29
C THR A 445 -17.83 -5.71 2.02
N GLU A 446 -18.58 -6.21 3.02
CA GLU A 446 -20.02 -6.44 2.91
C GLU A 446 -20.82 -5.13 2.83
N LEU A 447 -20.41 -4.10 3.56
CA LEU A 447 -21.07 -2.79 3.57
C LEU A 447 -20.85 -2.01 2.27
N PHE A 448 -19.67 -2.14 1.65
CA PHE A 448 -19.28 -1.39 0.44
C PHE A 448 -19.41 -2.15 -0.88
N ASP A 449 -20.21 -3.22 -0.89
CA ASP A 449 -20.58 -4.03 -2.06
C ASP A 449 -19.66 -5.21 -2.43
N LYS A 450 -20.36 -6.33 -2.64
CA LYS A 450 -19.81 -7.70 -2.71
C LYS A 450 -19.16 -8.07 -4.05
N GLN A 451 -19.29 -7.27 -5.10
CA GLN A 451 -18.99 -7.78 -6.46
C GLN A 451 -17.98 -6.99 -7.29
N GLU A 452 -17.66 -5.75 -6.95
CA GLU A 452 -16.89 -4.91 -7.85
C GLU A 452 -15.67 -4.26 -7.19
N LYS A 453 -14.49 -4.72 -7.56
CA LYS A 453 -13.24 -4.09 -7.12
C LYS A 453 -13.09 -2.73 -7.78
N THR A 454 -13.08 -1.68 -6.98
CA THR A 454 -12.71 -0.34 -7.44
C THR A 454 -11.22 -0.27 -7.71
N VAL A 455 -10.86 0.16 -8.90
CA VAL A 455 -9.47 0.41 -9.34
C VAL A 455 -9.22 1.91 -9.38
N LEU A 456 -8.06 2.35 -8.93
CA LEU A 456 -7.69 3.76 -8.99
C LEU A 456 -6.84 4.03 -10.22
N PHE A 457 -7.24 5.02 -11.02
CA PHE A 457 -6.45 5.60 -12.09
C PHE A 457 -5.92 6.94 -11.59
N VAL A 458 -4.61 7.07 -11.51
CA VAL A 458 -3.95 8.25 -10.97
C VAL A 458 -3.24 8.99 -12.09
N SER A 459 -3.76 10.15 -12.44
CA SER A 459 -3.11 11.06 -13.39
C SER A 459 -2.09 11.92 -12.65
N THR A 460 -0.86 11.96 -13.15
CA THR A 460 0.26 12.65 -12.51
C THR A 460 0.74 13.83 -13.34
N GLY A 461 1.17 14.90 -12.68
CA GLY A 461 1.74 16.09 -13.33
C GLY A 461 2.76 16.79 -12.44
N LYS A 462 3.60 17.62 -13.02
CA LYS A 462 4.58 18.44 -12.30
C LYS A 462 3.92 19.56 -11.48
N ASP A 463 2.80 20.02 -11.95
CA ASP A 463 1.95 21.02 -11.32
C ASP A 463 0.48 20.70 -11.57
N MET A 464 -0.41 21.54 -11.05
CA MET A 464 -1.85 21.34 -11.17
C MET A 464 -2.33 21.42 -12.62
N GLY A 465 -1.77 22.30 -13.43
CA GLY A 465 -2.14 22.46 -14.84
C GLY A 465 -1.80 21.24 -15.67
N ASP A 466 -0.58 20.71 -15.52
CA ASP A 466 -0.13 19.48 -16.20
C ASP A 466 -0.94 18.25 -15.76
N ALA A 467 -1.23 18.13 -14.45
CA ALA A 467 -2.04 17.05 -13.91
C ALA A 467 -3.48 17.11 -14.41
N THR A 468 -4.09 18.30 -14.47
CA THR A 468 -5.49 18.49 -14.92
C THR A 468 -5.66 18.16 -16.41
N GLY A 469 -4.67 18.52 -17.24
CA GLY A 469 -4.66 18.15 -18.65
C GLY A 469 -4.67 16.62 -18.85
N GLN A 470 -3.79 15.92 -18.13
CA GLN A 470 -3.75 14.45 -18.16
C GLN A 470 -5.02 13.81 -17.59
N TYR A 471 -5.57 14.40 -16.54
CA TYR A 471 -6.81 13.96 -15.90
C TYR A 471 -8.00 14.06 -16.85
N ALA A 472 -8.13 15.17 -17.57
CA ALA A 472 -9.19 15.36 -18.56
C ALA A 472 -9.10 14.33 -19.70
N GLU A 473 -7.89 14.03 -20.18
CA GLU A 473 -7.68 13.02 -21.21
C GLU A 473 -8.02 11.61 -20.69
N THR A 474 -7.63 11.29 -19.45
CA THR A 474 -7.97 10.04 -18.77
C THR A 474 -9.49 9.88 -18.66
N ASN A 475 -10.19 10.91 -18.18
CA ASN A 475 -11.66 10.88 -18.03
C ASN A 475 -12.38 10.76 -19.38
N ARG A 476 -11.89 11.42 -20.43
CA ARG A 476 -12.45 11.27 -21.78
C ARG A 476 -12.37 9.83 -22.27
N LEU A 477 -11.21 9.17 -22.07
CA LEU A 477 -11.04 7.77 -22.45
C LEU A 477 -11.94 6.86 -21.60
N LEU A 478 -12.07 7.11 -20.30
CA LEU A 478 -12.95 6.35 -19.42
C LEU A 478 -14.43 6.52 -19.81
N SER A 479 -14.85 7.72 -20.22
CA SER A 479 -16.21 7.94 -20.76
C SER A 479 -16.47 7.09 -21.99
N GLN A 480 -15.54 7.05 -22.93
CA GLN A 480 -15.65 6.19 -24.12
C GLN A 480 -15.73 4.70 -23.77
N LEU A 481 -14.90 4.24 -22.82
CA LEU A 481 -14.90 2.85 -22.37
C LEU A 481 -16.19 2.47 -21.62
N LYS A 482 -16.82 3.43 -20.93
CA LYS A 482 -18.13 3.25 -20.30
C LYS A 482 -19.22 3.09 -21.38
N GLU A 483 -19.23 3.93 -22.42
CA GLU A 483 -20.14 3.82 -23.55
C GLU A 483 -19.97 2.49 -24.32
N GLU A 484 -18.72 2.00 -24.43
CA GLU A 484 -18.42 0.69 -25.02
C GLU A 484 -18.76 -0.50 -24.11
N GLY A 485 -19.17 -0.26 -22.86
CA GLY A 485 -19.49 -1.29 -21.87
C GLY A 485 -18.27 -2.04 -21.31
N LYS A 486 -17.04 -1.54 -21.52
CA LYS A 486 -15.79 -2.12 -21.01
C LYS A 486 -15.49 -1.76 -19.56
N ILE A 487 -16.06 -0.68 -19.06
CA ILE A 487 -16.11 -0.35 -17.66
C ILE A 487 -17.56 -0.10 -17.26
N LYS A 488 -17.90 -0.39 -16.02
CA LYS A 488 -19.28 -0.21 -15.55
C LYS A 488 -19.57 1.23 -15.21
N ASP A 489 -18.68 1.83 -14.41
CA ASP A 489 -18.81 3.21 -13.98
C ASP A 489 -17.45 3.77 -13.51
N TYR A 490 -17.37 5.10 -13.39
CA TYR A 490 -16.22 5.76 -12.80
C TYR A 490 -16.63 7.02 -12.06
N ALA A 491 -15.95 7.34 -10.96
CA ALA A 491 -16.09 8.57 -10.23
C ALA A 491 -14.81 9.41 -10.36
N SER A 492 -15.00 10.68 -10.61
CA SER A 492 -13.90 11.58 -10.88
C SER A 492 -14.25 13.02 -10.51
N ALA A 493 -13.29 13.79 -10.04
CA ALA A 493 -13.45 15.24 -9.85
C ALA A 493 -13.27 16.05 -11.16
N GLY A 494 -13.33 15.39 -12.33
CA GLY A 494 -13.00 16.00 -13.62
C GLY A 494 -13.88 17.18 -14.01
N GLN A 495 -15.08 17.28 -13.47
CA GLN A 495 -15.94 18.45 -13.73
C GLN A 495 -15.51 19.68 -12.90
N PHE A 496 -14.88 19.47 -11.72
CA PHE A 496 -14.27 20.54 -10.92
C PHE A 496 -12.84 20.85 -11.37
N LEU A 497 -12.14 19.86 -11.90
CA LEU A 497 -10.78 19.95 -12.37
C LEU A 497 -10.74 20.18 -13.88
N ILE A 498 -11.08 21.40 -14.27
CA ILE A 498 -11.23 21.82 -15.68
C ILE A 498 -9.86 22.39 -16.16
N PRO A 499 -9.27 21.87 -17.25
CA PRO A 499 -8.06 22.45 -17.82
C PRO A 499 -8.21 23.94 -18.17
N GLU A 500 -7.16 24.72 -17.99
CA GLU A 500 -7.19 26.17 -18.18
C GLU A 500 -7.67 26.57 -19.58
N GLU A 501 -7.22 25.86 -20.60
CA GLU A 501 -7.65 26.07 -22.00
C GLU A 501 -9.17 25.89 -22.16
N VAL A 502 -9.76 24.90 -21.49
CA VAL A 502 -11.20 24.64 -21.51
C VAL A 502 -11.96 25.73 -20.74
N GLN A 503 -11.41 26.18 -19.61
CA GLN A 503 -11.99 27.29 -18.85
C GLN A 503 -12.07 28.56 -19.69
N GLU A 504 -10.99 28.92 -20.40
CA GLU A 504 -11.03 30.08 -21.30
C GLU A 504 -12.07 29.97 -22.39
N VAL A 505 -12.23 28.80 -23.01
CA VAL A 505 -13.25 28.56 -24.04
C VAL A 505 -14.66 28.74 -23.44
N ARG A 506 -14.93 28.17 -22.26
CA ARG A 506 -16.22 28.29 -21.59
C ARG A 506 -16.55 29.72 -21.16
N LEU A 507 -15.55 30.47 -20.65
CA LEU A 507 -15.71 31.89 -20.31
C LEU A 507 -16.02 32.74 -21.56
N LYS A 508 -15.36 32.48 -22.68
CA LYS A 508 -15.65 33.14 -23.96
C LYS A 508 -17.07 32.80 -24.45
N GLN A 509 -17.50 31.53 -24.34
CA GLN A 509 -18.84 31.09 -24.69
C GLN A 509 -19.89 31.80 -23.85
N TRP A 510 -19.71 31.89 -22.52
CA TRP A 510 -20.60 32.64 -21.63
C TRP A 510 -20.69 34.11 -22.01
N HIS A 511 -19.56 34.77 -22.29
CA HIS A 511 -19.51 36.17 -22.70
C HIS A 511 -20.26 36.39 -24.02
N ASN A 512 -20.08 35.50 -25.00
CA ASN A 512 -20.75 35.56 -26.29
C ASN A 512 -22.26 35.28 -26.18
N TYR A 513 -22.67 34.43 -25.27
CA TYR A 513 -24.08 34.07 -25.04
C TYR A 513 -24.85 35.22 -24.40
N TRP A 514 -24.27 35.89 -23.42
CA TRP A 514 -24.88 37.00 -22.67
C TRP A 514 -24.52 38.36 -23.26
N THR A 515 -25.09 38.64 -24.44
CA THR A 515 -24.87 39.97 -25.06
C THR A 515 -25.56 41.06 -24.22
N PRO A 516 -25.09 42.32 -24.32
CA PRO A 516 -25.74 43.47 -23.64
C PRO A 516 -27.24 43.54 -23.88
N GLU A 517 -27.67 43.25 -25.12
CA GLU A 517 -29.07 43.27 -25.52
C GLU A 517 -29.89 42.16 -24.82
N LYS A 518 -29.32 40.94 -24.77
CA LYS A 518 -29.92 39.78 -24.09
C LYS A 518 -30.08 40.03 -22.60
N LYS A 519 -29.06 40.58 -21.97
CA LYS A 519 -29.08 40.97 -20.55
C LYS A 519 -30.12 42.05 -20.27
N ALA A 520 -30.21 43.09 -21.13
CA ALA A 520 -31.16 44.15 -20.98
C ALA A 520 -32.61 43.64 -21.15
N TRP A 521 -32.86 42.78 -22.13
CA TRP A 521 -34.16 42.11 -22.33
C TRP A 521 -34.53 41.29 -21.08
N LEU A 522 -33.65 40.41 -20.61
CA LEU A 522 -33.89 39.57 -19.44
C LEU A 522 -34.21 40.39 -18.19
N ARG A 523 -33.46 41.46 -17.95
CA ARG A 523 -33.70 42.37 -16.82
C ARG A 523 -35.07 43.03 -16.92
N LYS A 524 -35.46 43.46 -18.11
CA LYS A 524 -36.76 44.03 -18.35
C LYS A 524 -37.89 43.01 -18.13
N THR A 525 -37.77 41.82 -18.70
CA THR A 525 -38.79 40.76 -18.60
C THR A 525 -38.95 40.30 -17.15
N ILE A 526 -37.85 40.00 -16.41
CA ILE A 526 -37.93 39.63 -15.01
C ILE A 526 -38.62 40.72 -14.18
N ARG A 527 -38.24 42.00 -14.32
CA ARG A 527 -38.85 43.09 -13.58
C ARG A 527 -40.36 43.25 -13.92
N THR A 528 -40.73 43.12 -15.18
CA THR A 528 -42.13 43.21 -15.62
C THR A 528 -42.97 42.09 -15.04
N GLU A 529 -42.51 40.85 -15.14
CA GLU A 529 -43.24 39.69 -14.65
C GLU A 529 -43.26 39.62 -13.10
N ALA A 530 -42.16 39.98 -12.44
CA ALA A 530 -42.10 40.09 -10.98
C ALA A 530 -43.04 41.14 -10.39
N ALA A 531 -43.23 42.26 -11.08
CA ALA A 531 -44.17 43.30 -10.65
C ALA A 531 -45.64 42.81 -10.57
N ARG A 532 -46.04 41.82 -11.40
CA ARG A 532 -47.37 41.21 -11.36
C ARG A 532 -47.66 40.48 -10.04
N TYR A 533 -46.57 40.04 -9.34
CA TYR A 533 -46.65 39.35 -8.06
C TYR A 533 -46.20 40.25 -6.90
N HIS A 534 -46.14 41.56 -7.09
CA HIS A 534 -45.77 42.56 -6.07
C HIS A 534 -44.37 42.41 -5.50
N PHE A 535 -43.41 41.81 -6.25
CA PHE A 535 -42.03 41.87 -5.89
C PHE A 535 -41.52 43.33 -5.89
N ARG A 536 -40.63 43.67 -4.95
CA ARG A 536 -39.97 44.98 -4.94
C ARG A 536 -39.10 45.15 -6.20
N GLU A 537 -38.98 46.37 -6.71
CA GLU A 537 -38.26 46.68 -7.94
C GLU A 537 -36.82 46.16 -7.98
N HIS A 538 -36.16 46.13 -6.80
CA HIS A 538 -34.78 45.66 -6.64
C HIS A 538 -34.67 44.25 -6.09
N ALA A 539 -35.72 43.46 -6.05
CA ALA A 539 -35.73 42.14 -5.46
C ALA A 539 -34.68 41.19 -6.04
N PHE A 540 -34.44 41.26 -7.35
CA PHE A 540 -33.51 40.42 -8.09
C PHE A 540 -32.19 41.12 -8.45
N GLU A 541 -31.87 42.25 -7.79
CA GLU A 541 -30.61 42.95 -8.02
C GLU A 541 -29.35 42.13 -7.77
N PRO A 542 -29.33 41.24 -6.74
CA PRO A 542 -28.19 40.31 -6.53
C PRO A 542 -27.94 39.40 -7.75
N PHE A 543 -28.99 38.89 -8.41
CA PHE A 543 -28.87 38.11 -9.63
C PHE A 543 -28.29 38.93 -10.79
N PHE A 544 -28.74 40.17 -10.99
CA PHE A 544 -28.22 40.99 -12.08
C PHE A 544 -26.79 41.42 -11.86
N GLN A 545 -26.37 41.71 -10.61
CA GLN A 545 -25.00 41.99 -10.26
C GLN A 545 -24.12 40.78 -10.50
N TRP A 546 -24.59 39.57 -10.13
CA TRP A 546 -23.89 38.33 -10.42
C TRP A 546 -23.73 38.08 -11.92
N LEU A 547 -24.78 38.31 -12.73
CA LEU A 547 -24.76 38.13 -14.19
C LEU A 547 -23.80 39.11 -14.89
N ASP A 548 -23.60 40.31 -14.33
CA ASP A 548 -22.76 41.36 -14.90
C ASP A 548 -21.31 41.31 -14.45
N ARG A 549 -20.97 40.48 -13.45
CA ARG A 549 -19.61 40.40 -12.95
C ARG A 549 -18.66 39.77 -13.99
N PRO A 550 -17.38 40.14 -14.01
CA PRO A 550 -16.36 39.43 -14.78
C PRO A 550 -16.03 38.10 -14.10
N PHE A 551 -16.28 36.99 -14.79
CA PHE A 551 -15.87 35.68 -14.31
C PHE A 551 -14.41 35.43 -14.63
N GLN A 552 -13.72 34.71 -13.74
CA GLN A 552 -12.29 34.39 -13.82
C GLN A 552 -12.08 32.87 -13.83
N PRO A 553 -10.95 32.36 -14.31
CA PRO A 553 -10.57 30.97 -14.16
C PRO A 553 -10.56 30.54 -12.69
N LEU A 554 -10.76 29.25 -12.43
CA LEU A 554 -10.77 28.68 -11.09
C LEU A 554 -9.37 28.77 -10.45
N ASP A 555 -9.34 29.24 -9.21
CA ASP A 555 -8.17 29.13 -8.36
C ASP A 555 -8.22 27.84 -7.55
N TYR A 556 -7.42 26.84 -7.95
CA TYR A 556 -7.32 25.56 -7.26
C TYR A 556 -6.55 25.60 -5.94
N GLN A 557 -5.96 26.75 -5.58
CA GLN A 557 -5.29 26.95 -4.29
C GLN A 557 -6.23 27.56 -3.24
N ASN A 558 -7.45 27.93 -3.63
CA ASN A 558 -8.45 28.44 -2.71
C ASN A 558 -8.86 27.35 -1.69
N GLU A 559 -9.15 27.76 -0.47
CA GLU A 559 -9.53 26.89 0.64
C GLU A 559 -10.74 25.99 0.32
N ILE A 560 -11.76 26.55 -0.35
CA ILE A 560 -12.99 25.80 -0.73
C ILE A 560 -12.64 24.72 -1.76
N THR A 561 -11.89 25.05 -2.81
CA THR A 561 -11.46 24.06 -3.81
C THR A 561 -10.56 23.01 -3.21
N THR A 562 -9.65 23.39 -2.32
CA THR A 562 -8.78 22.45 -1.63
C THR A 562 -9.56 21.47 -0.76
N GLN A 563 -10.59 21.93 -0.05
CA GLN A 563 -11.47 21.05 0.75
C GLN A 563 -12.30 20.10 -0.14
N LEU A 564 -12.93 20.61 -1.21
CA LEU A 564 -13.72 19.81 -2.14
C LEU A 564 -12.89 18.75 -2.87
N LEU A 565 -11.64 19.05 -3.17
CA LEU A 565 -10.74 18.17 -3.92
C LEU A 565 -9.83 17.30 -3.02
N ASN A 566 -9.92 17.44 -1.70
CA ASN A 566 -9.00 16.77 -0.76
C ASN A 566 -8.90 15.25 -0.95
N GLU A 567 -10.01 14.59 -1.31
CA GLU A 567 -10.06 13.14 -1.56
C GLU A 567 -9.56 12.76 -2.96
N TRP A 568 -9.59 13.69 -3.91
CA TRP A 568 -9.28 13.47 -5.32
C TRP A 568 -7.89 13.96 -5.71
N GLN A 569 -7.26 14.76 -4.86
CA GLN A 569 -5.97 15.39 -5.08
C GLN A 569 -4.97 15.04 -3.98
N THR A 570 -3.76 14.72 -4.40
CA THR A 570 -2.60 14.63 -3.50
C THR A 570 -1.41 15.30 -4.14
N SER A 571 -0.70 16.15 -3.40
CA SER A 571 0.55 16.77 -3.85
C SER A 571 1.68 16.38 -2.91
N ALA A 572 2.79 15.88 -3.45
CA ALA A 572 4.00 15.52 -2.73
C ALA A 572 5.24 15.80 -3.59
N ASP A 573 6.24 16.41 -3.01
CA ASP A 573 7.60 16.60 -3.57
C ASP A 573 7.66 17.02 -5.06
N SER A 574 6.87 17.99 -5.50
CA SER A 574 6.75 18.43 -6.90
C SER A 574 5.94 17.50 -7.84
N LEU A 575 5.17 16.58 -7.31
CA LEU A 575 4.27 15.75 -8.07
C LEU A 575 2.83 16.00 -7.62
N THR A 576 1.96 16.42 -8.53
CA THR A 576 0.51 16.52 -8.32
C THR A 576 -0.15 15.26 -8.87
N MET A 577 -1.01 14.64 -8.08
CA MET A 577 -1.71 13.40 -8.38
C MET A 577 -3.22 13.63 -8.29
N LEU A 578 -3.94 13.27 -9.34
CA LEU A 578 -5.40 13.36 -9.43
C LEU A 578 -5.97 11.95 -9.60
N ILE A 579 -6.93 11.60 -8.76
CA ILE A 579 -7.44 10.24 -8.62
C ILE A 579 -8.77 10.11 -9.34
N THR A 580 -8.95 9.04 -10.12
CA THR A 580 -10.24 8.57 -10.66
C THR A 580 -10.49 7.17 -10.14
N GLN A 581 -11.67 6.93 -9.60
CA GLN A 581 -12.12 5.61 -9.15
C GLN A 581 -12.91 4.95 -10.28
N VAL A 582 -12.55 3.74 -10.68
CA VAL A 582 -13.18 3.03 -11.80
C VAL A 582 -13.67 1.67 -11.34
N ARG A 583 -14.91 1.35 -11.65
CA ARG A 583 -15.52 0.02 -11.45
C ARG A 583 -15.50 -0.77 -12.75
N MET A 584 -14.90 -1.95 -12.74
CA MET A 584 -14.84 -2.85 -13.89
C MET A 584 -14.78 -4.31 -13.45
N ASN A 585 -15.16 -5.22 -14.36
CA ASN A 585 -15.00 -6.64 -14.12
C ASN A 585 -13.55 -7.07 -14.28
N GLU A 586 -13.17 -8.18 -13.63
CA GLU A 586 -11.81 -8.73 -13.74
C GLU A 586 -11.42 -9.08 -15.18
N ALA A 587 -12.39 -9.60 -15.97
CA ALA A 587 -12.16 -9.98 -17.37
C ALA A 587 -11.86 -8.79 -18.30
N ASP A 588 -12.36 -7.60 -17.97
CA ASP A 588 -12.19 -6.40 -18.81
C ASP A 588 -10.84 -5.72 -18.58
N LYS A 589 -10.14 -6.02 -17.49
CA LYS A 589 -8.85 -5.42 -17.11
C LYS A 589 -7.77 -5.64 -18.17
N GLU A 590 -7.68 -6.85 -18.74
CA GLU A 590 -6.71 -7.16 -19.78
C GLU A 590 -6.86 -6.31 -21.05
N ALA A 591 -8.08 -5.88 -21.36
CA ALA A 591 -8.37 -5.01 -22.49
C ALA A 591 -8.18 -3.52 -22.17
N VAL A 592 -8.47 -3.10 -20.92
CA VAL A 592 -8.47 -1.69 -20.50
C VAL A 592 -7.07 -1.21 -20.11
N TYR A 593 -6.33 -1.97 -19.31
CA TYR A 593 -5.06 -1.52 -18.75
C TYR A 593 -3.99 -1.15 -19.79
N PRO A 594 -3.79 -1.89 -20.90
CA PRO A 594 -2.79 -1.51 -21.89
C PRO A 594 -3.03 -0.14 -22.53
N LEU A 595 -4.28 0.32 -22.59
CA LEU A 595 -4.63 1.63 -23.16
C LEU A 595 -4.08 2.80 -22.31
N PHE A 596 -3.89 2.57 -21.02
CA PHE A 596 -3.39 3.59 -20.09
C PHE A 596 -1.90 3.40 -19.78
N GLN A 597 -1.37 2.18 -19.84
CA GLN A 597 0.04 1.90 -19.59
C GLN A 597 0.97 2.55 -20.63
N GLN A 598 0.47 2.80 -21.84
CA GLN A 598 1.21 3.53 -22.86
C GLN A 598 1.36 5.03 -22.55
N LYS A 599 0.64 5.53 -21.52
CA LYS A 599 0.69 6.92 -21.09
C LYS A 599 1.59 7.05 -19.87
N GLU A 600 2.77 7.62 -20.02
CA GLU A 600 3.79 7.75 -18.96
C GLU A 600 3.29 8.47 -17.69
N LYS A 601 2.20 9.26 -17.79
CA LYS A 601 1.67 10.08 -16.71
C LYS A 601 0.40 9.51 -16.06
N VAL A 602 -0.01 8.30 -16.39
CA VAL A 602 -1.17 7.64 -15.78
C VAL A 602 -0.71 6.36 -15.11
N VAL A 603 -0.96 6.25 -13.83
CA VAL A 603 -0.65 5.07 -13.03
C VAL A 603 -1.95 4.38 -12.63
N ILE A 604 -2.08 3.10 -12.95
CA ILE A 604 -3.21 2.29 -12.52
C ILE A 604 -2.85 1.67 -11.17
N PHE A 605 -3.66 1.88 -10.16
CA PHE A 605 -3.50 1.25 -8.86
C PHE A 605 -4.59 0.19 -8.66
N ASP A 606 -4.22 -1.06 -8.92
CA ASP A 606 -5.02 -2.26 -8.67
C ASP A 606 -4.18 -3.25 -7.85
N ARG A 607 -4.65 -3.59 -6.66
CA ARG A 607 -3.95 -4.51 -5.74
C ARG A 607 -3.68 -5.88 -6.38
N GLY A 608 -4.65 -6.45 -7.09
CA GLY A 608 -4.50 -7.75 -7.74
C GLY A 608 -3.50 -7.72 -8.89
N TYR A 609 -3.57 -6.69 -9.71
CA TYR A 609 -2.68 -6.49 -10.85
C TYR A 609 -1.23 -6.29 -10.41
N PHE A 610 -1.00 -5.49 -9.36
CA PHE A 610 0.34 -5.32 -8.78
C PHE A 610 0.88 -6.62 -8.17
N ALA A 611 0.04 -7.39 -7.49
CA ALA A 611 0.44 -8.68 -6.95
C ALA A 611 0.94 -9.62 -8.06
N ASN A 612 0.23 -9.70 -9.18
CA ASN A 612 0.60 -10.54 -10.32
C ASN A 612 1.90 -10.08 -10.99
N GLN A 613 2.08 -8.76 -11.19
CA GLN A 613 3.35 -8.23 -11.73
C GLN A 613 4.53 -8.54 -10.81
N TRP A 614 4.32 -8.41 -9.49
CA TRP A 614 5.36 -8.69 -8.53
C TRP A 614 5.74 -10.18 -8.52
N VAL A 615 4.77 -11.09 -8.54
CA VAL A 615 5.01 -12.54 -8.63
C VAL A 615 5.80 -12.88 -9.90
N SER A 616 5.45 -12.26 -11.04
CA SER A 616 6.19 -12.44 -12.27
C SER A 616 7.65 -11.98 -12.15
N ALA A 617 7.90 -10.83 -11.51
CA ALA A 617 9.25 -10.32 -11.27
C ALA A 617 10.04 -11.24 -10.32
N VAL A 618 9.42 -11.70 -9.23
CA VAL A 618 10.04 -12.67 -8.29
C VAL A 618 10.36 -13.99 -8.98
N ASN A 619 9.49 -14.46 -9.85
CA ASN A 619 9.73 -15.67 -10.62
C ASN A 619 10.94 -15.52 -11.59
N GLN A 620 11.05 -14.38 -12.27
CA GLN A 620 12.22 -14.08 -13.10
C GLN A 620 13.49 -13.98 -12.25
N ASP A 621 13.44 -13.31 -11.11
CA ASP A 621 14.56 -13.21 -10.16
C ASP A 621 14.99 -14.58 -9.64
N PHE A 622 14.04 -15.48 -9.36
CA PHE A 622 14.34 -16.85 -8.93
C PHE A 622 15.20 -17.60 -9.95
N TYR A 623 14.82 -17.58 -11.22
CA TYR A 623 15.64 -18.20 -12.26
C TYR A 623 16.99 -17.51 -12.44
N LEU A 624 17.03 -16.19 -12.37
CA LEU A 624 18.27 -15.42 -12.45
C LEU A 624 19.26 -15.83 -11.34
N ILE A 625 18.76 -15.87 -10.09
CA ILE A 625 19.58 -16.31 -8.92
C ILE A 625 20.11 -17.72 -9.13
N LEU A 626 19.22 -18.62 -9.57
CA LEU A 626 19.56 -20.02 -9.83
C LEU A 626 20.69 -20.16 -10.85
N TYR A 627 20.63 -19.43 -11.95
CA TYR A 627 21.68 -19.45 -12.97
C TYR A 627 22.98 -18.78 -12.52
N ILE A 628 22.90 -17.59 -11.89
CA ILE A 628 24.10 -16.87 -11.43
C ILE A 628 24.80 -17.65 -10.32
N SER A 629 24.07 -18.14 -9.32
CA SER A 629 24.65 -18.91 -8.24
C SER A 629 25.29 -20.20 -8.74
N SER A 630 24.64 -20.90 -9.65
CA SER A 630 25.17 -22.11 -10.28
C SER A 630 26.46 -21.84 -11.02
N PHE A 631 26.47 -20.79 -11.83
CA PHE A 631 27.65 -20.39 -12.57
C PHE A 631 28.82 -20.05 -11.63
N LEU A 632 28.56 -19.24 -10.59
CA LEU A 632 29.56 -18.87 -9.60
C LEU A 632 30.13 -20.10 -8.86
N ILE A 633 29.26 -21.02 -8.42
CA ILE A 633 29.68 -22.24 -7.73
C ILE A 633 30.46 -23.15 -8.67
N PHE A 634 29.97 -23.37 -9.89
CA PHE A 634 30.67 -24.18 -10.87
C PHE A 634 32.07 -23.62 -11.17
N PHE A 635 32.16 -22.30 -11.39
CA PHE A 635 33.41 -21.62 -11.69
C PHE A 635 34.40 -21.65 -10.51
N ALA A 636 33.89 -21.45 -9.28
CA ALA A 636 34.68 -21.56 -8.07
C ALA A 636 35.27 -22.99 -7.89
N LEU A 637 34.46 -24.00 -8.11
CA LEU A 637 34.90 -25.41 -8.06
C LEU A 637 35.91 -25.73 -9.18
N TRP A 638 35.69 -25.19 -10.38
CA TRP A 638 36.61 -25.39 -11.49
C TRP A 638 37.98 -24.78 -11.23
N ILE A 639 38.04 -23.56 -10.72
CA ILE A 639 39.29 -22.93 -10.30
C ILE A 639 39.96 -23.76 -9.19
N SER A 640 39.18 -24.23 -8.22
CA SER A 640 39.67 -25.00 -7.07
C SER A 640 40.28 -26.34 -7.48
N TYR A 641 39.65 -27.08 -8.40
CA TYR A 641 40.10 -28.41 -8.79
C TYR A 641 41.03 -28.41 -10.01
N GLY A 642 40.99 -27.38 -10.84
CA GLY A 642 41.76 -27.31 -12.08
C GLY A 642 41.36 -28.35 -13.14
N ARG A 643 40.34 -29.18 -12.87
CA ARG A 643 39.84 -30.26 -13.74
C ARG A 643 38.36 -30.24 -13.82
N ILE A 644 37.82 -30.28 -15.07
CA ILE A 644 36.42 -30.16 -15.34
C ILE A 644 35.62 -31.39 -14.87
N GLU A 645 36.23 -32.58 -14.98
CA GLU A 645 35.59 -33.83 -14.56
C GLU A 645 35.30 -33.83 -13.04
N LEU A 646 36.26 -33.39 -12.23
CA LEU A 646 36.10 -33.30 -10.79
C LEU A 646 35.05 -32.21 -10.40
N THR A 647 35.06 -31.14 -11.17
CA THR A 647 34.03 -30.07 -11.01
C THR A 647 32.63 -30.60 -11.25
N LEU A 648 32.43 -31.32 -12.38
CA LEU A 648 31.12 -31.91 -12.72
C LEU A 648 30.67 -32.94 -11.66
N MET A 649 31.58 -33.79 -11.18
CA MET A 649 31.26 -34.75 -10.10
C MET A 649 30.84 -34.07 -8.80
N SER A 650 31.47 -32.95 -8.44
CA SER A 650 31.16 -32.18 -7.22
C SER A 650 29.91 -31.34 -7.40
N PHE A 651 29.57 -30.96 -8.64
CA PHE A 651 28.38 -30.18 -8.97
C PHE A 651 27.11 -31.03 -9.08
N LEU A 652 27.24 -32.31 -9.43
CA LEU A 652 26.12 -33.24 -9.62
C LEU A 652 25.18 -33.33 -8.39
N PRO A 653 25.66 -33.47 -7.13
CA PRO A 653 24.79 -33.49 -5.97
C PRO A 653 23.92 -32.25 -5.82
N MET A 654 24.47 -31.08 -6.22
CA MET A 654 23.71 -29.82 -6.18
C MET A 654 22.60 -29.81 -7.21
N LEU A 655 22.86 -30.31 -8.44
CA LEU A 655 21.80 -30.46 -9.46
C LEU A 655 20.71 -31.41 -9.01
N VAL A 656 21.08 -32.55 -8.42
CA VAL A 656 20.11 -33.51 -7.87
C VAL A 656 19.27 -32.86 -6.76
N SER A 657 19.90 -32.11 -5.85
CA SER A 657 19.20 -31.39 -4.78
C SER A 657 18.22 -30.31 -5.29
N TRP A 658 18.47 -29.73 -6.44
CA TRP A 658 17.53 -28.78 -7.06
C TRP A 658 16.31 -29.43 -7.69
N ILE A 659 16.49 -30.64 -8.21
CA ILE A 659 15.41 -31.41 -8.81
C ILE A 659 14.47 -31.99 -7.73
N ILE A 660 15.06 -32.43 -6.62
CA ILE A 660 14.32 -32.96 -5.45
C ILE A 660 13.69 -31.85 -4.64
#